data_49071dd2612bd4ebb59ba15c93a59468
#
_entry.id   49071dd2612bd4ebb59ba15c93a59468
#
_cell.length_a   1.000
_cell.length_b   1.000
_cell.length_c   1.000
_cell.angle_alpha   90.00
_cell.angle_beta   90.00
_cell.angle_gamma   90.00
#
_symmetry.space_group_name_H-M   'P 1'
#
loop_
_entity.id
_entity.type
_entity.pdbx_description
1 polymer ?
#
loop_
_entity_poly.entity_id
_entity_poly.type
_entity_poly.pdbx_seq_one_letter_code
_entity_poly.pdbx_strand_id
1 'polypeptide(L)'
;ADFLIPGKQIITENDFIGSTCFYEYYIDADAMHAGKNFGRLCFELPDQSFLYTVTASCKEREEEREISEHREAGQARTELMQLYIDYRLKRIVTGVWAKSSVELLDHLAILEPEEPMHRLMKAQALLINRQKQEASWILTDYKRECLDRTTPVWGYYLYLCTLMEREESYVDRLTEEIEQIFHHYPDNSMLFWILLFVKDEFYRNSSRRFKAIEQWIGRGFHSPYLYLEAYYLIWQDTYLLSGLNDFTLKILRWAAKQDVISKDIALQVRNLLPEQRKKWYPVLEKCYEADPSEEMVAAICTYLIRGQQFAPKYHVWYERGIDSEIRITNLYEAFLISMDPNEVTSIPKMIQLYFQYNSGLSYRYMAVLYVNIIAAKEKQPDVYHKYRRNMEQFALAQMEAGHMDDNLAVIYREILPVSILNEKLAHKAAEVLFVHKLCCENRGIAKAYILHWQLKEPQVVTLTNGCGYFKAYSKDYTVILCDTGGNCYTDDYQDEALLQPENYLEKCMELAPEELSYLLYYFDGKKGCGDFAVEDGRYFRMLTQSERVSDEYKAYLIPEIIRFYQKKGEMLVIEPYLNEVDIRNMTLENQCYMEEMLIETHQFDRAFQLVHHYGYDRLGSRAGVELCSYEITEHSFEENDYLLGMAQNCFLHEKYNDVILIYLCKFFQGPTKQMAAIWKAAREFEIDTFDLEERIITQMLYSTDYVDEIERI
;
A
#
# COMPACT_ATOMS: atom_id res chain seq x y z
N ALA A 1 24.16 7.21 2.29
CA ALA A 1 25.16 6.87 3.31
C ALA A 1 25.76 8.20 3.78
N ASP A 2 25.83 8.40 5.07
CA ASP A 2 26.16 9.69 5.69
C ASP A 2 27.56 10.21 5.32
N PHE A 3 28.49 9.28 5.00
CA PHE A 3 29.84 9.60 4.58
C PHE A 3 29.96 10.07 3.11
N LEU A 4 28.92 9.91 2.29
CA LEU A 4 28.91 10.19 0.86
C LEU A 4 28.05 11.42 0.56
N ILE A 5 28.68 12.53 0.28
CA ILE A 5 28.02 13.83 0.08
C ILE A 5 27.94 14.12 -1.42
N PRO A 6 26.74 14.23 -2.01
CA PRO A 6 26.57 14.60 -3.41
C PRO A 6 26.98 16.06 -3.64
N GLY A 7 27.72 16.34 -4.69
CA GLY A 7 28.14 17.70 -5.05
C GLY A 7 27.01 18.58 -5.59
N LYS A 8 26.12 17.98 -6.38
CA LYS A 8 24.89 18.62 -6.88
C LYS A 8 23.71 17.67 -6.76
N GLN A 9 22.56 18.19 -6.37
CA GLN A 9 21.30 17.42 -6.30
C GLN A 9 20.54 17.40 -7.64
N ILE A 10 20.73 18.42 -8.47
CA ILE A 10 20.07 18.56 -9.77
C ILE A 10 21.15 18.81 -10.83
N ILE A 11 21.14 17.98 -11.86
CA ILE A 11 21.98 18.14 -13.05
C ILE A 11 21.11 18.71 -14.17
N THR A 12 21.57 19.76 -14.82
CA THR A 12 20.87 20.43 -15.92
C THR A 12 21.66 20.30 -17.24
N GLU A 13 21.05 20.65 -18.35
CA GLU A 13 21.72 20.65 -19.67
C GLU A 13 23.02 21.47 -19.69
N ASN A 14 23.12 22.52 -18.86
CA ASN A 14 24.31 23.37 -18.74
C ASN A 14 25.51 22.68 -18.09
N ASP A 15 25.30 21.55 -17.44
CA ASP A 15 26.35 20.78 -16.75
C ASP A 15 27.04 19.79 -17.73
N PHE A 16 26.51 19.68 -18.97
CA PHE A 16 27.05 18.79 -19.99
C PHE A 16 28.02 19.52 -20.92
N ILE A 17 29.16 18.89 -21.18
CA ILE A 17 30.10 19.26 -22.24
C ILE A 17 29.93 18.25 -23.38
N GLY A 18 29.13 18.59 -24.40
CA GLY A 18 28.69 17.65 -25.42
C GLY A 18 27.73 16.58 -24.81
N SER A 19 28.09 15.30 -24.88
CA SER A 19 27.30 14.19 -24.31
C SER A 19 27.80 13.74 -22.93
N THR A 20 28.75 14.46 -22.34
CA THR A 20 29.42 14.03 -21.10
C THR A 20 29.19 15.05 -19.98
N CYS A 21 28.80 14.57 -18.81
CA CYS A 21 28.71 15.34 -17.58
C CYS A 21 29.71 14.77 -16.57
N PHE A 22 30.50 15.64 -15.95
CA PHE A 22 31.38 15.29 -14.82
C PHE A 22 30.66 15.57 -13.53
N TYR A 23 30.45 14.54 -12.72
CA TYR A 23 29.79 14.65 -11.43
C TYR A 23 30.80 14.49 -10.30
N GLU A 24 30.86 15.49 -9.41
CA GLU A 24 31.71 15.49 -8.24
C GLU A 24 30.92 15.06 -7.02
N TYR A 25 31.52 14.22 -6.17
CA TYR A 25 31.04 13.86 -4.85
C TYR A 25 32.17 13.91 -3.84
N TYR A 26 31.84 14.10 -2.58
CA TYR A 26 32.80 14.22 -1.50
C TYR A 26 32.63 13.09 -0.51
N ILE A 27 33.75 12.67 0.11
CA ILE A 27 33.76 11.63 1.15
C ILE A 27 34.08 12.32 2.47
N ASP A 28 33.14 12.25 3.41
CA ASP A 28 33.32 12.70 4.78
C ASP A 28 34.00 11.58 5.58
N ALA A 29 35.27 11.77 5.90
CA ALA A 29 36.05 10.79 6.64
C ALA A 29 35.58 10.63 8.10
N ASP A 30 34.96 11.66 8.68
CA ASP A 30 34.48 11.63 10.07
C ASP A 30 33.16 10.86 10.22
N ALA A 31 32.40 10.75 9.12
CA ALA A 31 31.18 9.94 9.05
C ALA A 31 31.46 8.47 8.64
N MET A 32 32.73 8.07 8.45
CA MET A 32 33.09 6.70 8.08
C MET A 32 33.40 5.86 9.32
N HIS A 33 32.94 4.60 9.31
CA HIS A 33 33.43 3.60 10.28
C HIS A 33 34.71 2.90 9.79
N ALA A 34 35.43 2.24 10.68
CA ALA A 34 36.59 1.46 10.34
C ALA A 34 36.28 0.35 9.33
N GLY A 35 37.18 0.10 8.40
CA GLY A 35 37.05 -0.88 7.35
C GLY A 35 36.39 -0.34 6.08
N LYS A 36 35.56 -1.13 5.42
CA LYS A 36 34.91 -0.81 4.14
C LYS A 36 33.53 -0.17 4.35
N ASN A 37 33.35 1.03 3.86
CA ASN A 37 32.11 1.78 3.84
C ASN A 37 31.51 1.73 2.43
N PHE A 38 30.21 1.44 2.31
CA PHE A 38 29.51 1.32 1.04
C PHE A 38 28.44 2.40 0.91
N GLY A 39 28.55 3.20 -0.15
CA GLY A 39 27.56 4.23 -0.49
C GLY A 39 27.03 4.01 -1.90
N ARG A 40 25.88 4.59 -2.20
CA ARG A 40 25.26 4.55 -3.53
C ARG A 40 24.80 5.96 -3.92
N LEU A 41 25.13 6.33 -5.16
CA LEU A 41 24.59 7.51 -5.84
C LEU A 41 23.59 7.01 -6.88
N CYS A 42 22.37 7.51 -6.81
CA CYS A 42 21.33 7.22 -7.77
C CYS A 42 21.12 8.47 -8.63
N PHE A 43 21.23 8.31 -9.94
CA PHE A 43 20.94 9.36 -10.93
C PHE A 43 19.63 9.00 -11.61
N GLU A 44 18.62 9.82 -11.39
CA GLU A 44 17.29 9.63 -11.96
C GLU A 44 17.11 10.53 -13.18
N LEU A 45 16.78 9.94 -14.32
CA LEU A 45 16.37 10.59 -15.53
C LEU A 45 14.90 10.26 -15.80
N PRO A 46 14.22 11.02 -16.68
CA PRO A 46 12.81 10.77 -16.99
C PRO A 46 12.48 9.34 -17.44
N ASP A 47 13.42 8.69 -18.15
CA ASP A 47 13.19 7.38 -18.76
C ASP A 47 14.04 6.24 -18.16
N GLN A 48 15.00 6.54 -17.29
CA GLN A 48 15.91 5.54 -16.74
C GLN A 48 16.64 6.04 -15.50
N SER A 49 17.11 5.09 -14.66
CA SER A 49 17.94 5.41 -13.51
C SER A 49 19.29 4.69 -13.57
N PHE A 50 20.34 5.36 -13.07
CA PHE A 50 21.69 4.79 -12.95
C PHE A 50 22.11 4.73 -11.50
N LEU A 51 22.60 3.56 -11.09
CA LEU A 51 23.09 3.36 -9.73
C LEU A 51 24.62 3.23 -9.73
N TYR A 52 25.28 4.15 -9.02
CA TYR A 52 26.74 4.13 -8.83
C TYR A 52 27.07 3.68 -7.41
N THR A 53 27.88 2.62 -7.27
CA THR A 53 28.33 2.15 -5.96
C THR A 53 29.71 2.71 -5.67
N VAL A 54 29.86 3.40 -4.55
CA VAL A 54 31.12 3.94 -4.03
C VAL A 54 31.56 3.09 -2.85
N THR A 55 32.81 2.59 -2.88
CA THR A 55 33.44 1.89 -1.77
C THR A 55 34.63 2.71 -1.26
N ALA A 56 34.55 3.13 -0.02
CA ALA A 56 35.63 3.84 0.67
C ALA A 56 36.16 3.00 1.82
N SER A 57 37.49 3.03 2.08
CA SER A 57 38.12 2.28 3.18
C SER A 57 38.75 3.26 4.16
N CYS A 58 38.42 3.10 5.44
CA CYS A 58 39.01 3.85 6.54
C CYS A 58 39.90 2.95 7.40
N LYS A 59 41.04 3.46 7.90
CA LYS A 59 41.86 2.77 8.87
C LYS A 59 41.23 2.83 10.26
N GLU A 60 41.39 1.78 11.06
CA GLU A 60 40.93 1.76 12.45
C GLU A 60 41.56 2.88 13.27
N ARG A 61 40.77 3.61 14.04
CA ARG A 61 41.18 4.57 15.09
C ARG A 61 41.34 3.80 16.42
N GLU A 62 42.08 4.32 17.39
CA GLU A 62 42.24 3.67 18.70
C GLU A 62 40.91 3.37 19.40
N GLU A 63 39.99 4.33 19.39
CA GLU A 63 38.62 4.15 19.95
C GLU A 63 37.81 3.05 19.23
N GLU A 64 37.97 2.93 17.91
CA GLU A 64 37.30 1.89 17.11
C GLU A 64 37.89 0.51 17.38
N ARG A 65 39.17 0.44 17.71
CA ARG A 65 39.88 -0.78 18.11
C ARG A 65 39.35 -1.29 19.44
N GLU A 66 39.17 -0.40 20.45
CA GLU A 66 38.57 -0.77 21.74
C GLU A 66 37.13 -1.26 21.55
N ILE A 67 36.31 -0.60 20.69
CA ILE A 67 34.94 -1.04 20.35
C ILE A 67 34.96 -2.41 19.65
N SER A 68 35.95 -2.66 18.76
CA SER A 68 36.08 -3.92 18.06
C SER A 68 36.47 -5.04 19.02
N GLU A 69 37.45 -4.81 19.91
CA GLU A 69 37.86 -5.75 20.94
C GLU A 69 36.74 -6.09 21.94
N HIS A 70 35.93 -5.06 22.33
CA HIS A 70 34.76 -5.26 23.18
C HIS A 70 33.65 -6.07 22.50
N ARG A 71 33.44 -5.87 21.20
CA ARG A 71 32.51 -6.67 20.39
C ARG A 71 32.99 -8.11 20.25
N GLU A 72 34.27 -8.32 20.02
CA GLU A 72 34.87 -9.64 19.91
C GLU A 72 34.78 -10.42 21.24
N ALA A 73 35.04 -9.77 22.38
CA ALA A 73 34.81 -10.34 23.70
C ALA A 73 33.34 -10.70 23.94
N GLY A 74 32.41 -9.86 23.52
CA GLY A 74 30.98 -10.12 23.57
C GLY A 74 30.55 -11.33 22.75
N GLN A 75 31.13 -11.51 21.55
CA GLN A 75 30.87 -12.67 20.70
C GLN A 75 31.44 -13.96 21.34
N ALA A 76 32.66 -13.91 21.82
CA ALA A 76 33.29 -15.04 22.49
C ALA A 76 32.52 -15.48 23.76
N ARG A 77 32.03 -14.55 24.56
CA ARG A 77 31.13 -14.87 25.70
C ARG A 77 29.82 -15.52 25.27
N THR A 78 29.21 -15.06 24.16
CA THR A 78 28.00 -15.65 23.61
C THR A 78 28.25 -17.07 23.12
N GLU A 79 29.37 -17.30 22.44
CA GLU A 79 29.77 -18.61 21.98
C GLU A 79 30.08 -19.57 23.16
N LEU A 80 30.76 -19.09 24.19
CA LEU A 80 31.00 -19.84 25.42
C LEU A 80 29.68 -20.27 26.09
N MET A 81 28.71 -19.38 26.16
CA MET A 81 27.36 -19.68 26.68
C MET A 81 26.68 -20.75 25.82
N GLN A 82 26.75 -20.64 24.51
CA GLN A 82 26.14 -21.62 23.59
C GLN A 82 26.81 -22.98 23.71
N LEU A 83 28.13 -23.03 23.82
CA LEU A 83 28.86 -24.27 24.06
C LEU A 83 28.43 -24.95 25.37
N TYR A 84 28.21 -24.18 26.44
CA TYR A 84 27.70 -24.74 27.69
C TYR A 84 26.29 -25.31 27.55
N ILE A 85 25.41 -24.61 26.85
CA ILE A 85 24.05 -25.09 26.57
C ILE A 85 24.11 -26.40 25.77
N ASP A 86 24.92 -26.47 24.70
CA ASP A 86 25.05 -27.65 23.84
C ASP A 86 25.64 -28.84 24.61
N TYR A 87 26.62 -28.59 25.51
CA TYR A 87 27.15 -29.60 26.41
C TYR A 87 26.06 -30.14 27.36
N ARG A 88 25.29 -29.27 28.00
CA ARG A 88 24.22 -29.65 28.94
C ARG A 88 23.07 -30.39 28.22
N LEU A 89 22.77 -30.03 26.99
CA LEU A 89 21.79 -30.70 26.13
C LEU A 89 22.32 -31.98 25.47
N LYS A 90 23.55 -32.37 25.82
CA LYS A 90 24.25 -33.60 25.30
C LYS A 90 24.44 -33.60 23.77
N ARG A 91 24.49 -32.45 23.13
CA ARG A 91 24.80 -32.31 21.71
C ARG A 91 26.30 -32.47 21.44
N ILE A 92 27.13 -32.10 22.38
CA ILE A 92 28.57 -32.24 22.33
C ILE A 92 29.09 -33.04 23.55
N VAL A 93 30.21 -33.77 23.35
CA VAL A 93 30.81 -34.57 24.42
C VAL A 93 31.69 -33.70 25.31
N THR A 94 31.87 -34.10 26.57
CA THR A 94 32.59 -33.34 27.59
C THR A 94 33.98 -32.90 27.16
N GLY A 95 34.76 -33.77 26.49
CA GLY A 95 36.11 -33.45 26.08
C GLY A 95 36.18 -32.37 24.98
N VAL A 96 35.24 -32.38 24.04
CA VAL A 96 35.13 -31.34 23.00
C VAL A 96 34.70 -30.03 23.62
N TRP A 97 33.64 -30.04 24.46
CA TRP A 97 33.19 -28.86 25.19
C TRP A 97 34.31 -28.21 26.00
N ALA A 98 35.04 -29.00 26.80
CA ALA A 98 36.11 -28.50 27.65
C ALA A 98 37.24 -27.87 26.84
N LYS A 99 37.66 -28.53 25.76
CA LYS A 99 38.73 -28.02 24.88
C LYS A 99 38.33 -26.69 24.25
N SER A 100 37.16 -26.62 23.59
CA SER A 100 36.70 -25.40 22.94
C SER A 100 36.44 -24.27 23.95
N SER A 101 35.90 -24.59 25.15
CA SER A 101 35.71 -23.59 26.21
C SER A 101 37.05 -23.04 26.72
N VAL A 102 38.07 -23.88 26.88
CA VAL A 102 39.43 -23.44 27.29
C VAL A 102 40.03 -22.50 26.25
N GLU A 103 39.93 -22.85 24.95
CA GLU A 103 40.45 -22.02 23.84
C GLU A 103 39.77 -20.64 23.83
N LEU A 104 38.42 -20.56 23.96
CA LEU A 104 37.70 -19.31 24.05
C LEU A 104 38.04 -18.50 25.31
N LEU A 105 38.17 -19.16 26.45
CA LEU A 105 38.53 -18.50 27.72
C LEU A 105 39.94 -17.96 27.73
N ASP A 106 40.89 -18.65 27.08
CA ASP A 106 42.23 -18.15 26.86
C ASP A 106 42.26 -16.93 25.95
N HIS A 107 41.41 -16.92 24.92
CA HIS A 107 41.23 -15.74 24.05
C HIS A 107 40.59 -14.56 24.81
N LEU A 108 39.54 -14.81 25.60
CA LEU A 108 38.94 -13.82 26.46
C LEU A 108 39.91 -13.25 27.50
N ALA A 109 40.80 -14.06 28.07
CA ALA A 109 41.80 -13.60 29.01
C ALA A 109 42.87 -12.66 28.37
N ILE A 110 43.06 -12.74 27.04
CA ILE A 110 43.92 -11.81 26.29
C ILE A 110 43.16 -10.47 26.05
N LEU A 111 41.89 -10.53 25.70
CA LEU A 111 41.08 -9.35 25.42
C LEU A 111 40.74 -8.57 26.73
N GLU A 112 40.52 -9.28 27.83
CA GLU A 112 40.09 -8.73 29.11
C GLU A 112 40.97 -9.30 30.25
N PRO A 113 42.23 -8.87 30.37
CA PRO A 113 43.20 -9.45 31.31
C PRO A 113 42.84 -9.15 32.79
N GLU A 114 42.11 -8.10 33.06
CA GLU A 114 41.68 -7.71 34.41
C GLU A 114 40.50 -8.51 34.97
N GLU A 115 39.80 -9.33 34.09
CA GLU A 115 38.63 -10.08 34.49
C GLU A 115 38.99 -11.48 34.99
N PRO A 116 38.98 -11.75 36.32
CA PRO A 116 39.40 -13.01 36.88
C PRO A 116 38.43 -14.17 36.60
N MET A 117 37.20 -13.86 36.20
CA MET A 117 36.18 -14.88 35.91
C MET A 117 36.59 -15.81 34.79
N HIS A 118 37.32 -15.34 33.77
CA HIS A 118 37.76 -16.16 32.66
C HIS A 118 38.68 -17.32 33.12
N ARG A 119 39.59 -17.01 34.05
CA ARG A 119 40.49 -18.04 34.65
C ARG A 119 39.71 -19.05 35.51
N LEU A 120 38.73 -18.57 36.29
CA LEU A 120 37.90 -19.45 37.11
C LEU A 120 36.97 -20.33 36.26
N MET A 121 36.38 -19.79 35.21
CA MET A 121 35.58 -20.60 34.26
C MET A 121 36.45 -21.64 33.53
N LYS A 122 37.69 -21.32 33.21
CA LYS A 122 38.68 -22.29 32.70
C LYS A 122 38.92 -23.40 33.72
N ALA A 123 39.12 -23.07 34.99
CA ALA A 123 39.24 -24.08 36.05
C ALA A 123 37.98 -24.97 36.15
N GLN A 124 36.79 -24.43 35.98
CA GLN A 124 35.55 -25.22 35.93
C GLN A 124 35.53 -26.21 34.77
N ALA A 125 35.90 -25.75 33.56
CA ALA A 125 35.96 -26.62 32.37
C ALA A 125 36.97 -27.77 32.58
N LEU A 126 38.15 -27.49 33.15
CA LEU A 126 39.17 -28.48 33.48
C LEU A 126 38.68 -29.48 34.55
N LEU A 127 37.99 -29.02 35.61
CA LEU A 127 37.43 -29.88 36.65
C LEU A 127 36.39 -30.85 36.10
N ILE A 128 35.48 -30.36 35.25
CA ILE A 128 34.46 -31.19 34.61
C ILE A 128 35.13 -32.22 33.68
N ASN A 129 36.23 -31.85 33.02
CA ASN A 129 37.01 -32.74 32.18
C ASN A 129 37.98 -33.65 32.97
N ARG A 130 37.90 -33.66 34.30
CA ARG A 130 38.72 -34.47 35.21
C ARG A 130 40.22 -34.10 35.27
N GLN A 131 40.62 -32.93 34.81
CA GLN A 131 41.97 -32.37 34.84
C GLN A 131 42.21 -31.60 36.16
N LYS A 132 42.13 -32.30 37.28
CA LYS A 132 42.16 -31.71 38.63
C LYS A 132 43.48 -30.98 38.96
N GLN A 133 44.62 -31.44 38.45
CA GLN A 133 45.92 -30.82 38.77
C GLN A 133 45.98 -29.38 38.15
N GLU A 134 45.65 -29.25 36.86
CA GLU A 134 45.69 -27.98 36.18
C GLU A 134 44.70 -26.98 36.80
N ALA A 135 43.50 -27.43 37.12
CA ALA A 135 42.51 -26.62 37.82
C ALA A 135 43.02 -26.17 39.21
N SER A 136 43.70 -27.07 39.97
CA SER A 136 44.25 -26.75 41.30
C SER A 136 45.31 -25.66 41.24
N TRP A 137 46.11 -25.61 40.22
CA TRP A 137 47.07 -24.51 40.03
C TRP A 137 46.38 -23.17 39.83
N ILE A 138 45.40 -23.11 38.94
CA ILE A 138 44.62 -21.88 38.70
C ILE A 138 43.93 -21.39 39.99
N LEU A 139 43.29 -22.31 40.73
CA LEU A 139 42.62 -21.97 41.97
C LEU A 139 43.60 -21.52 43.06
N THR A 140 44.78 -22.10 43.12
CA THR A 140 45.83 -21.72 44.11
C THR A 140 46.38 -20.34 43.81
N ASP A 141 46.64 -20.03 42.56
CA ASP A 141 47.12 -18.72 42.13
C ASP A 141 46.06 -17.64 42.37
N TYR A 142 44.79 -17.88 41.99
CA TYR A 142 43.72 -16.95 42.26
C TYR A 142 43.54 -16.67 43.75
N LYS A 143 43.63 -17.70 44.59
CA LYS A 143 43.56 -17.56 46.07
C LYS A 143 44.66 -16.66 46.64
N ARG A 144 45.87 -16.67 46.05
CA ARG A 144 46.96 -15.80 46.47
C ARG A 144 46.79 -14.36 46.03
N GLU A 145 46.22 -14.15 44.84
CA GLU A 145 46.03 -12.83 44.24
C GLU A 145 44.79 -12.13 44.82
N CYS A 146 43.78 -12.87 45.23
CA CYS A 146 42.49 -12.32 45.69
C CYS A 146 42.65 -11.69 47.08
N LEU A 147 42.50 -10.35 47.11
CA LEU A 147 42.54 -9.54 48.34
C LEU A 147 41.18 -9.42 49.00
N ASP A 148 40.15 -9.30 48.21
CA ASP A 148 38.74 -9.16 48.69
C ASP A 148 37.97 -10.48 48.53
N ARG A 149 37.69 -11.10 49.64
CA ARG A 149 36.97 -12.38 49.73
C ARG A 149 35.46 -12.24 49.97
N THR A 150 34.94 -11.06 49.79
CA THR A 150 33.48 -10.78 49.94
C THR A 150 32.77 -10.63 48.61
N THR A 151 33.48 -10.71 47.50
CA THR A 151 32.95 -10.50 46.16
C THR A 151 32.20 -11.72 45.61
N PRO A 152 31.27 -11.52 44.63
CA PRO A 152 30.63 -12.64 43.92
C PRO A 152 31.62 -13.58 43.24
N VAL A 153 32.75 -13.07 42.75
CA VAL A 153 33.80 -13.87 42.11
C VAL A 153 34.46 -14.82 43.15
N TRP A 154 34.62 -14.36 44.39
CA TRP A 154 35.07 -15.25 45.47
C TRP A 154 34.06 -16.35 45.77
N GLY A 155 32.75 -16.04 45.76
CA GLY A 155 31.71 -17.06 45.87
C GLY A 155 31.79 -18.11 44.73
N TYR A 156 32.12 -17.72 43.52
CA TYR A 156 32.35 -18.66 42.41
C TYR A 156 33.60 -19.53 42.65
N TYR A 157 34.70 -18.94 43.15
CA TYR A 157 35.88 -19.68 43.56
C TYR A 157 35.56 -20.74 44.63
N LEU A 158 34.78 -20.38 45.65
CA LEU A 158 34.35 -21.33 46.69
C LEU A 158 33.53 -22.49 46.11
N TYR A 159 32.64 -22.21 45.16
CA TYR A 159 31.92 -23.24 44.42
C TYR A 159 32.86 -24.21 43.70
N LEU A 160 33.93 -23.71 43.05
CA LEU A 160 34.90 -24.57 42.37
C LEU A 160 35.68 -25.45 43.39
N CYS A 161 35.92 -24.93 44.60
CA CYS A 161 36.49 -25.73 45.70
C CYS A 161 35.58 -26.89 46.13
N THR A 162 34.23 -26.71 46.11
CA THR A 162 33.30 -27.82 46.38
C THR A 162 33.32 -28.90 45.30
N LEU A 163 33.71 -28.56 44.09
CA LEU A 163 33.89 -29.52 42.97
C LEU A 163 35.22 -30.31 43.11
N MET A 164 36.23 -29.68 43.73
CA MET A 164 37.54 -30.33 43.99
C MET A 164 37.45 -31.31 45.13
N GLU A 165 36.85 -30.95 46.23
CA GLU A 165 36.68 -31.73 47.42
C GLU A 165 35.20 -31.84 47.81
N ARG A 166 34.71 -33.09 47.95
CA ARG A 166 33.28 -33.39 48.11
C ARG A 166 32.95 -33.95 49.48
N GLU A 167 33.82 -33.69 50.51
CA GLU A 167 33.48 -34.01 51.86
C GLU A 167 32.30 -33.15 52.36
N GLU A 168 31.22 -33.76 52.85
CA GLU A 168 29.98 -33.10 53.22
C GLU A 168 30.20 -31.91 54.18
N SER A 169 31.01 -32.13 55.25
CA SER A 169 31.37 -31.08 56.20
C SER A 169 32.09 -29.88 55.61
N TYR A 170 32.92 -30.15 54.58
CA TYR A 170 33.63 -29.10 53.86
C TYR A 170 32.72 -28.32 52.92
N VAL A 171 31.88 -29.05 52.19
CA VAL A 171 30.89 -28.44 51.30
C VAL A 171 29.90 -27.56 52.06
N ASP A 172 29.37 -28.03 53.22
CA ASP A 172 28.45 -27.27 54.04
C ASP A 172 29.04 -25.95 54.53
N ARG A 173 30.28 -25.96 55.01
CA ARG A 173 30.99 -24.76 55.42
C ARG A 173 31.16 -23.76 54.31
N LEU A 174 31.57 -24.22 53.08
CA LEU A 174 31.71 -23.33 51.93
C LEU A 174 30.36 -22.80 51.44
N THR A 175 29.32 -23.62 51.56
CA THR A 175 27.96 -23.20 51.20
C THR A 175 27.46 -22.06 52.13
N GLU A 176 27.71 -22.16 53.43
CA GLU A 176 27.39 -21.08 54.39
C GLU A 176 28.12 -19.76 54.05
N GLU A 177 29.40 -19.87 53.65
CA GLU A 177 30.20 -18.71 53.18
C GLU A 177 29.65 -18.10 51.89
N ILE A 178 29.24 -18.92 50.91
CA ILE A 178 28.57 -18.49 49.72
C ILE A 178 27.21 -17.80 50.01
N GLU A 179 26.45 -18.35 50.97
CA GLU A 179 25.17 -17.72 51.39
C GLU A 179 25.39 -16.34 52.03
N GLN A 180 26.45 -16.18 52.85
CA GLN A 180 26.77 -14.88 53.40
C GLN A 180 27.14 -13.87 52.32
N ILE A 181 27.89 -14.26 51.32
CA ILE A 181 28.18 -13.39 50.17
C ILE A 181 26.86 -13.06 49.41
N PHE A 182 26.03 -14.05 49.18
CA PHE A 182 24.73 -13.82 48.49
C PHE A 182 23.81 -12.88 49.29
N HIS A 183 23.84 -12.86 50.61
CA HIS A 183 23.12 -11.88 51.42
C HIS A 183 23.61 -10.45 51.18
N HIS A 184 24.89 -10.23 50.85
CA HIS A 184 25.44 -8.93 50.50
C HIS A 184 25.11 -8.54 49.04
N TYR A 185 24.94 -9.54 48.14
CA TYR A 185 24.64 -9.36 46.74
C TYR A 185 23.37 -10.13 46.34
N PRO A 186 22.19 -9.78 46.88
CA PRO A 186 20.96 -10.60 46.77
C PRO A 186 20.39 -10.66 45.36
N ASP A 187 20.87 -9.80 44.44
CA ASP A 187 20.43 -9.75 43.05
C ASP A 187 21.46 -10.36 42.06
N ASN A 188 22.48 -11.02 42.59
CA ASN A 188 23.50 -11.66 41.78
C ASN A 188 23.05 -13.04 41.25
N SER A 189 22.75 -13.11 39.96
CA SER A 189 22.24 -14.34 39.29
C SER A 189 23.26 -15.51 39.31
N MET A 190 24.55 -15.23 39.32
CA MET A 190 25.59 -16.27 39.38
C MET A 190 25.60 -16.94 40.74
N LEU A 191 25.59 -16.16 41.83
CA LEU A 191 25.54 -16.72 43.16
C LEU A 191 24.24 -17.50 43.40
N PHE A 192 23.11 -16.98 42.91
CA PHE A 192 21.85 -17.71 42.94
C PHE A 192 21.97 -19.07 42.21
N TRP A 193 22.52 -19.05 40.99
CA TRP A 193 22.73 -20.27 40.22
C TRP A 193 23.61 -21.26 40.94
N ILE A 194 24.72 -20.84 41.59
CA ILE A 194 25.60 -21.69 42.41
C ILE A 194 24.83 -22.35 43.54
N LEU A 195 24.03 -21.57 44.29
CA LEU A 195 23.27 -22.08 45.42
C LEU A 195 22.26 -23.18 45.03
N LEU A 196 21.75 -23.15 43.79
CA LEU A 196 20.90 -24.23 43.28
C LEU A 196 21.59 -25.60 43.22
N PHE A 197 22.92 -25.62 43.20
CA PHE A 197 23.72 -26.87 43.13
C PHE A 197 24.39 -27.27 44.43
N VAL A 198 24.69 -26.32 45.32
CA VAL A 198 25.41 -26.62 46.58
C VAL A 198 24.50 -26.68 47.78
N LYS A 199 23.41 -25.95 47.80
CA LYS A 199 22.49 -25.92 48.96
C LYS A 199 21.61 -27.16 48.99
N ASP A 200 21.66 -27.91 50.07
CA ASP A 200 20.94 -29.16 50.26
C ASP A 200 19.43 -29.04 50.01
N GLU A 201 18.82 -27.92 50.42
CA GLU A 201 17.40 -27.64 50.21
C GLU A 201 16.99 -27.70 48.74
N PHE A 202 17.84 -27.24 47.84
CA PHE A 202 17.59 -27.23 46.39
C PHE A 202 18.12 -28.50 45.73
N TYR A 203 19.29 -29.01 46.16
CA TYR A 203 19.88 -30.18 45.57
C TYR A 203 19.05 -31.45 45.78
N ARG A 204 18.46 -31.63 46.98
CA ARG A 204 17.66 -32.82 47.30
C ARG A 204 16.18 -32.68 46.91
N ASN A 205 15.70 -31.49 46.52
CA ASN A 205 14.27 -31.26 46.24
C ASN A 205 14.06 -30.48 44.96
N SER A 206 13.75 -31.21 43.89
CA SER A 206 13.51 -30.66 42.55
C SER A 206 12.35 -29.65 42.49
N SER A 207 11.27 -29.89 43.29
CA SER A 207 10.13 -28.99 43.30
C SER A 207 10.46 -27.63 43.98
N ARG A 208 11.26 -27.66 45.05
CA ARG A 208 11.73 -26.41 45.68
C ARG A 208 12.69 -25.65 44.78
N ARG A 209 13.60 -26.38 44.16
CA ARG A 209 14.53 -25.79 43.15
C ARG A 209 13.80 -25.15 42.02
N PHE A 210 12.80 -25.81 41.43
CA PHE A 210 11.98 -25.29 40.33
C PHE A 210 11.21 -24.03 40.74
N LYS A 211 10.59 -24.02 41.95
CA LYS A 211 9.89 -22.88 42.50
C LYS A 211 10.83 -21.69 42.81
N ALA A 212 12.04 -21.95 43.27
CA ALA A 212 13.03 -20.91 43.51
C ALA A 212 13.43 -20.23 42.17
N ILE A 213 13.62 -21.00 41.09
CA ILE A 213 13.89 -20.47 39.77
C ILE A 213 12.69 -19.65 39.27
N GLU A 214 11.46 -20.13 39.45
CA GLU A 214 10.23 -19.39 39.10
C GLU A 214 10.17 -18.03 39.78
N GLN A 215 10.42 -17.98 41.08
CA GLN A 215 10.44 -16.74 41.84
C GLN A 215 11.52 -15.79 41.40
N TRP A 216 12.70 -16.31 41.08
CA TRP A 216 13.83 -15.51 40.62
C TRP A 216 13.55 -14.87 39.22
N ILE A 217 13.07 -15.66 38.30
CA ILE A 217 12.65 -15.17 36.98
C ILE A 217 11.45 -14.21 37.09
N GLY A 218 10.57 -14.43 38.04
CA GLY A 218 9.43 -13.53 38.35
C GLY A 218 9.86 -12.13 38.81
N ARG A 219 11.05 -12.00 39.46
CA ARG A 219 11.66 -10.71 39.80
C ARG A 219 12.26 -9.98 38.62
N GLY A 220 12.34 -10.60 37.42
CA GLY A 220 12.90 -10.00 36.20
C GLY A 220 14.31 -10.46 35.87
N PHE A 221 14.93 -11.37 36.63
CA PHE A 221 16.27 -11.89 36.33
C PHE A 221 16.21 -13.04 35.33
N HIS A 222 16.49 -12.73 34.08
CA HIS A 222 16.43 -13.67 32.98
C HIS A 222 17.85 -14.15 32.59
N SER A 223 18.08 -15.44 32.65
CA SER A 223 19.35 -16.05 32.26
C SER A 223 19.09 -17.35 31.46
N PRO A 224 19.75 -17.58 30.33
CA PRO A 224 19.68 -18.85 29.60
C PRO A 224 20.08 -20.05 30.46
N TYR A 225 21.00 -19.88 31.39
CA TYR A 225 21.40 -20.93 32.32
C TYR A 225 20.25 -21.34 33.24
N LEU A 226 19.44 -20.39 33.71
CA LEU A 226 18.28 -20.66 34.56
C LEU A 226 17.16 -21.33 33.77
N TYR A 227 16.94 -20.91 32.51
CA TYR A 227 15.99 -21.58 31.62
C TYR A 227 16.41 -23.04 31.36
N LEU A 228 17.69 -23.26 31.11
CA LEU A 228 18.24 -24.59 30.93
C LEU A 228 18.00 -25.47 32.15
N GLU A 229 18.28 -24.98 33.37
CA GLU A 229 18.10 -25.75 34.60
C GLU A 229 16.62 -26.01 34.88
N ALA A 230 15.74 -25.03 34.69
CA ALA A 230 14.30 -25.24 34.79
C ALA A 230 13.78 -26.26 33.77
N TYR A 231 14.25 -26.19 32.53
CA TYR A 231 13.92 -27.18 31.51
C TYR A 231 14.43 -28.59 31.91
N TYR A 232 15.63 -28.69 32.45
CA TYR A 232 16.20 -29.97 32.92
C TYR A 232 15.35 -30.60 34.00
N LEU A 233 14.85 -29.82 34.94
CA LEU A 233 13.94 -30.30 35.98
C LEU A 233 12.62 -30.81 35.40
N ILE A 234 12.02 -30.09 34.45
CA ILE A 234 10.81 -30.54 33.74
C ILE A 234 11.09 -31.81 32.93
N TRP A 235 12.25 -31.91 32.27
CA TRP A 235 12.63 -33.09 31.51
C TRP A 235 12.82 -34.34 32.35
N GLN A 236 13.32 -34.18 33.60
CA GLN A 236 13.46 -35.29 34.57
C GLN A 236 12.13 -35.68 35.17
N ASP A 237 11.30 -34.70 35.47
CA ASP A 237 9.97 -34.90 36.10
C ASP A 237 8.95 -33.97 35.44
N THR A 238 8.19 -34.48 34.48
CA THR A 238 7.19 -33.70 33.71
C THR A 238 6.02 -33.26 34.61
N TYR A 239 5.80 -33.86 35.77
CA TYR A 239 4.75 -33.44 36.71
C TYR A 239 5.08 -32.10 37.37
N LEU A 240 6.30 -31.62 37.35
CA LEU A 240 6.64 -30.25 37.75
C LEU A 240 5.95 -29.22 36.85
N LEU A 241 5.60 -29.57 35.62
CA LEU A 241 4.74 -28.83 34.75
C LEU A 241 3.27 -29.06 35.17
N SER A 242 2.85 -28.43 36.27
CA SER A 242 1.51 -28.57 36.83
C SER A 242 0.48 -27.61 36.21
N GLY A 243 0.94 -26.61 35.48
CA GLY A 243 0.10 -25.62 34.80
C GLY A 243 0.89 -24.84 33.77
N LEU A 244 0.17 -24.27 32.79
CA LEU A 244 0.73 -23.43 31.72
C LEU A 244 0.62 -21.95 32.09
N ASN A 245 1.63 -21.42 32.78
CA ASN A 245 1.73 -20.02 33.17
C ASN A 245 2.79 -19.26 32.38
N ASP A 246 3.02 -17.97 32.65
CA ASP A 246 3.99 -17.14 31.95
C ASP A 246 5.44 -17.63 32.15
N PHE A 247 5.75 -18.24 33.31
CA PHE A 247 7.06 -18.81 33.59
C PHE A 247 7.29 -20.07 32.74
N THR A 248 6.39 -21.03 32.76
CA THR A 248 6.48 -22.25 31.99
C THR A 248 6.48 -21.96 30.48
N LEU A 249 5.74 -20.91 30.03
CA LEU A 249 5.79 -20.44 28.65
C LEU A 249 7.17 -19.95 28.24
N LYS A 250 7.86 -19.19 29.10
CA LYS A 250 9.24 -18.72 28.81
C LYS A 250 10.21 -19.89 28.66
N ILE A 251 10.12 -20.87 29.57
CA ILE A 251 10.99 -22.06 29.52
C ILE A 251 10.72 -22.90 28.29
N LEU A 252 9.45 -23.20 28.01
CA LEU A 252 9.10 -24.05 26.86
C LEU A 252 9.33 -23.35 25.51
N ARG A 253 9.24 -22.03 25.46
CA ARG A 253 9.67 -21.25 24.28
C ARG A 253 11.18 -21.31 24.06
N TRP A 254 11.94 -21.24 25.16
CA TRP A 254 13.38 -21.44 25.09
C TRP A 254 13.71 -22.86 24.60
N ALA A 255 13.05 -23.88 25.17
CA ALA A 255 13.21 -25.28 24.76
C ALA A 255 12.81 -25.50 23.29
N ALA A 256 11.73 -24.86 22.82
CA ALA A 256 11.30 -24.90 21.44
C ALA A 256 12.33 -24.30 20.48
N LYS A 257 12.96 -23.17 20.86
CA LYS A 257 14.06 -22.55 20.10
C LYS A 257 15.32 -23.44 20.08
N GLN A 258 15.54 -24.18 21.14
CA GLN A 258 16.66 -25.13 21.24
C GLN A 258 16.34 -26.50 20.62
N ASP A 259 15.13 -26.70 20.12
CA ASP A 259 14.67 -27.95 19.49
C ASP A 259 14.85 -29.19 20.40
N VAL A 260 14.48 -29.06 21.67
CA VAL A 260 14.68 -30.11 22.70
C VAL A 260 13.38 -30.56 23.38
N ILE A 261 12.23 -30.18 22.85
CA ILE A 261 10.95 -30.64 23.41
C ILE A 261 10.82 -32.15 23.20
N SER A 262 10.71 -32.90 24.32
CA SER A 262 10.52 -34.35 24.28
C SER A 262 9.05 -34.73 24.15
N LYS A 263 8.79 -35.98 23.74
CA LYS A 263 7.44 -36.52 23.64
C LYS A 263 6.68 -36.43 24.95
N ASP A 264 7.32 -36.73 26.10
CA ASP A 264 6.65 -36.68 27.40
C ASP A 264 6.24 -35.26 27.80
N ILE A 265 7.10 -34.27 27.47
CA ILE A 265 6.77 -32.85 27.67
C ILE A 265 5.60 -32.43 26.74
N ALA A 266 5.61 -32.86 25.48
CA ALA A 266 4.55 -32.59 24.53
C ALA A 266 3.18 -33.15 25.02
N LEU A 267 3.18 -34.39 25.53
CA LEU A 267 1.98 -35.01 26.11
C LEU A 267 1.45 -34.22 27.32
N GLN A 268 2.35 -33.78 28.22
CA GLN A 268 1.97 -33.00 29.40
C GLN A 268 1.42 -31.62 29.00
N VAL A 269 2.03 -30.94 28.03
CA VAL A 269 1.51 -29.67 27.46
C VAL A 269 0.13 -29.89 26.86
N ARG A 270 -0.07 -30.95 26.10
CA ARG A 270 -1.38 -31.31 25.53
C ARG A 270 -2.47 -31.44 26.61
N ASN A 271 -2.17 -32.14 27.69
CA ASN A 271 -3.11 -32.35 28.78
C ASN A 271 -3.51 -31.06 29.50
N LEU A 272 -2.62 -30.10 29.58
CA LEU A 272 -2.83 -28.80 30.25
C LEU A 272 -3.37 -27.70 29.33
N LEU A 273 -3.36 -27.91 27.99
CA LEU A 273 -3.68 -26.90 27.00
C LEU A 273 -5.13 -26.36 27.06
N PRO A 274 -6.17 -27.18 27.38
CA PRO A 274 -7.56 -26.73 27.38
C PRO A 274 -7.87 -25.51 28.27
N GLU A 275 -7.04 -25.24 29.29
CA GLU A 275 -7.27 -24.17 30.26
C GLU A 275 -6.63 -22.83 29.91
N GLN A 276 -5.81 -22.75 28.83
CA GLN A 276 -4.97 -21.59 28.56
C GLN A 276 -5.34 -20.81 27.30
N ARG A 277 -5.25 -19.47 27.37
CA ARG A 277 -5.67 -18.53 26.32
C ARG A 277 -4.54 -17.75 25.66
N LYS A 278 -3.24 -18.02 25.96
CA LYS A 278 -2.14 -17.14 25.52
C LYS A 278 -1.13 -17.86 24.63
N LYS A 279 -0.54 -17.09 23.73
CA LYS A 279 0.67 -17.17 22.86
C LYS A 279 1.54 -18.46 22.88
N TRP A 280 0.92 -19.63 22.96
CA TRP A 280 1.61 -20.94 23.04
C TRP A 280 1.96 -21.54 21.67
N TYR A 281 1.50 -20.94 20.58
CA TYR A 281 1.58 -21.51 19.24
C TYR A 281 2.99 -22.02 18.84
N PRO A 282 4.10 -21.24 19.01
CA PRO A 282 5.42 -21.74 18.63
C PRO A 282 5.90 -22.94 19.45
N VAL A 283 5.37 -23.12 20.67
CA VAL A 283 5.64 -24.30 21.50
C VAL A 283 4.84 -25.49 20.99
N LEU A 284 3.59 -25.25 20.56
CA LEU A 284 2.70 -26.29 20.07
C LEU A 284 3.16 -26.90 18.75
N GLU A 285 3.77 -26.10 17.86
CA GLU A 285 4.40 -26.62 16.66
C GLU A 285 5.49 -27.63 17.00
N LYS A 286 6.35 -27.30 17.95
CA LYS A 286 7.41 -28.20 18.42
C LYS A 286 6.89 -29.40 19.22
N CYS A 287 5.80 -29.22 19.94
CA CYS A 287 5.12 -30.35 20.59
C CYS A 287 4.56 -31.35 19.56
N TYR A 288 4.03 -30.87 18.44
CA TYR A 288 3.56 -31.74 17.37
C TYR A 288 4.73 -32.44 16.65
N GLU A 289 5.87 -31.76 16.43
CA GLU A 289 7.07 -32.39 15.88
C GLU A 289 7.54 -33.55 16.78
N ALA A 290 7.45 -33.40 18.10
CA ALA A 290 7.82 -34.43 19.08
C ALA A 290 6.77 -35.55 19.24
N ASP A 291 5.49 -35.26 19.04
CA ASP A 291 4.38 -36.20 19.11
C ASP A 291 3.35 -35.92 18.00
N PRO A 292 3.59 -36.41 16.77
CA PRO A 292 2.69 -36.20 15.63
C PRO A 292 1.44 -37.09 15.69
N SER A 293 0.66 -36.96 16.77
CA SER A 293 -0.56 -37.73 17.01
C SER A 293 -1.82 -36.93 16.63
N GLU A 294 -2.91 -37.64 16.30
CA GLU A 294 -4.21 -37.04 16.02
C GLU A 294 -4.76 -36.27 17.23
N GLU A 295 -4.48 -36.75 18.45
CA GLU A 295 -4.86 -36.08 19.69
C GLU A 295 -4.12 -34.74 19.87
N MET A 296 -2.87 -34.65 19.40
CA MET A 296 -2.13 -33.38 19.43
C MET A 296 -2.73 -32.40 18.42
N VAL A 297 -3.08 -32.85 17.20
CA VAL A 297 -3.79 -32.03 16.22
C VAL A 297 -5.13 -31.55 16.79
N ALA A 298 -5.90 -32.43 17.42
CA ALA A 298 -7.17 -32.07 18.05
C ALA A 298 -7.01 -31.02 19.14
N ALA A 299 -5.98 -31.15 19.98
CA ALA A 299 -5.68 -30.18 21.03
C ALA A 299 -5.28 -28.81 20.44
N ILE A 300 -4.44 -28.78 19.40
CA ILE A 300 -4.02 -27.55 18.72
C ILE A 300 -5.22 -26.88 18.04
N CYS A 301 -6.02 -27.62 17.28
CA CYS A 301 -7.24 -27.09 16.65
C CYS A 301 -8.19 -26.49 17.71
N THR A 302 -8.43 -27.21 18.81
CA THR A 302 -9.29 -26.73 19.89
C THR A 302 -8.74 -25.44 20.52
N TYR A 303 -7.44 -25.37 20.74
CA TYR A 303 -6.78 -24.19 21.27
C TYR A 303 -6.91 -22.98 20.33
N LEU A 304 -6.65 -23.18 19.04
CA LEU A 304 -6.74 -22.13 18.02
C LEU A 304 -8.17 -21.62 17.85
N ILE A 305 -9.16 -22.51 17.80
CA ILE A 305 -10.59 -22.16 17.68
C ILE A 305 -11.06 -21.38 18.92
N ARG A 306 -10.73 -21.82 20.12
CA ARG A 306 -11.08 -21.11 21.36
C ARG A 306 -10.41 -19.75 21.46
N GLY A 307 -9.20 -19.63 20.95
CA GLY A 307 -8.45 -18.39 20.86
C GLY A 307 -8.85 -17.48 19.69
N GLN A 308 -9.81 -17.88 18.85
CA GLN A 308 -10.23 -17.19 17.60
C GLN A 308 -9.04 -16.88 16.66
N GLN A 309 -8.13 -17.83 16.52
CA GLN A 309 -6.92 -17.69 15.73
C GLN A 309 -7.14 -18.23 14.30
N PHE A 310 -7.69 -17.39 13.43
CA PHE A 310 -8.07 -17.77 12.06
C PHE A 310 -7.17 -17.19 10.98
N ALA A 311 -5.96 -16.73 11.31
CA ALA A 311 -5.02 -16.25 10.31
C ALA A 311 -4.55 -17.39 9.37
N PRO A 312 -4.19 -17.10 8.10
CA PRO A 312 -3.79 -18.12 7.12
C PRO A 312 -2.66 -19.05 7.58
N LYS A 313 -1.73 -18.55 8.40
CA LYS A 313 -0.64 -19.37 8.97
C LYS A 313 -1.13 -20.54 9.85
N TYR A 314 -2.37 -20.52 10.33
CA TYR A 314 -2.96 -21.58 11.15
C TYR A 314 -3.78 -22.57 10.32
N HIS A 315 -4.01 -22.27 9.04
CA HIS A 315 -4.85 -23.09 8.15
C HIS A 315 -4.41 -24.55 8.09
N VAL A 316 -3.11 -24.78 8.04
CA VAL A 316 -2.51 -26.14 8.01
C VAL A 316 -2.99 -27.04 9.15
N TRP A 317 -3.32 -26.48 10.32
CA TRP A 317 -3.82 -27.26 11.45
C TRP A 317 -5.26 -27.68 11.28
N TYR A 318 -6.09 -26.78 10.74
CA TYR A 318 -7.49 -27.11 10.44
C TYR A 318 -7.58 -28.11 9.30
N GLU A 319 -6.74 -27.97 8.27
CA GLU A 319 -6.62 -28.95 7.19
C GLU A 319 -6.26 -30.34 7.73
N ARG A 320 -5.20 -30.45 8.56
CA ARG A 320 -4.83 -31.71 9.22
C ARG A 320 -5.95 -32.29 10.09
N GLY A 321 -6.69 -31.41 10.79
CA GLY A 321 -7.84 -31.83 11.60
C GLY A 321 -8.96 -32.43 10.77
N ILE A 322 -9.17 -31.92 9.56
CA ILE A 322 -10.17 -32.43 8.61
C ILE A 322 -9.70 -33.74 7.98
N ASP A 323 -8.45 -33.81 7.54
CA ASP A 323 -7.85 -35.01 6.93
C ASP A 323 -7.84 -36.20 7.91
N SER A 324 -7.66 -35.93 9.19
CA SER A 324 -7.74 -36.93 10.27
C SER A 324 -9.17 -37.18 10.75
N GLU A 325 -10.20 -36.64 10.09
CA GLU A 325 -11.63 -36.78 10.44
C GLU A 325 -11.95 -36.43 11.92
N ILE A 326 -11.22 -35.48 12.49
CA ILE A 326 -11.38 -35.06 13.89
C ILE A 326 -12.69 -34.31 14.08
N ARG A 327 -13.49 -34.68 15.08
CA ARG A 327 -14.78 -34.08 15.38
C ARG A 327 -14.65 -32.99 16.45
N ILE A 328 -14.41 -31.75 16.03
CA ILE A 328 -14.34 -30.58 16.90
C ILE A 328 -15.39 -29.57 16.44
N THR A 329 -16.10 -28.97 17.40
CA THR A 329 -17.06 -27.88 17.13
C THR A 329 -16.37 -26.72 16.45
N ASN A 330 -16.95 -26.15 15.38
CA ASN A 330 -16.46 -25.04 14.57
C ASN A 330 -15.15 -25.32 13.79
N LEU A 331 -14.77 -26.59 13.60
CA LEU A 331 -13.57 -26.91 12.82
C LEU A 331 -13.74 -26.54 11.33
N TYR A 332 -14.90 -26.79 10.74
CA TYR A 332 -15.19 -26.49 9.35
C TYR A 332 -15.29 -24.98 9.10
N GLU A 333 -15.86 -24.25 10.05
CA GLU A 333 -15.89 -22.80 10.05
C GLU A 333 -14.46 -22.23 10.13
N ALA A 334 -13.64 -22.74 11.05
CA ALA A 334 -12.26 -22.33 11.24
C ALA A 334 -11.42 -22.60 9.98
N PHE A 335 -11.62 -23.73 9.31
CA PHE A 335 -10.99 -24.06 8.04
C PHE A 335 -11.29 -23.00 6.98
N LEU A 336 -12.57 -22.68 6.73
CA LEU A 336 -12.96 -21.69 5.74
C LEU A 336 -12.50 -20.28 6.10
N ILE A 337 -12.61 -19.89 7.38
CA ILE A 337 -12.19 -18.55 7.83
C ILE A 337 -10.68 -18.33 7.71
N SER A 338 -9.90 -19.42 7.87
CA SER A 338 -8.43 -19.35 7.78
C SER A 338 -7.88 -19.44 6.36
N MET A 339 -8.70 -19.80 5.38
CA MET A 339 -8.32 -19.78 3.95
C MET A 339 -8.04 -18.34 3.50
N ASP A 340 -7.12 -18.16 2.58
CA ASP A 340 -7.00 -16.89 1.87
C ASP A 340 -8.20 -16.76 0.90
N PRO A 341 -9.03 -15.73 1.02
CA PRO A 341 -10.17 -15.52 0.12
C PRO A 341 -9.79 -15.37 -1.35
N ASN A 342 -8.52 -15.06 -1.64
CA ASN A 342 -8.01 -14.87 -3.00
C ASN A 342 -7.41 -16.14 -3.60
N GLU A 343 -7.20 -17.20 -2.79
CA GLU A 343 -6.71 -18.48 -3.26
C GLU A 343 -7.88 -19.46 -3.45
N VAL A 344 -8.11 -19.86 -4.71
CA VAL A 344 -9.10 -20.91 -5.04
C VAL A 344 -8.46 -22.27 -4.79
N THR A 345 -8.56 -22.76 -3.57
CA THR A 345 -8.14 -24.12 -3.19
C THR A 345 -9.32 -25.08 -3.18
N SER A 346 -9.07 -26.37 -3.45
CA SER A 346 -10.13 -27.37 -3.46
C SER A 346 -10.69 -27.61 -2.05
N ILE A 347 -11.93 -27.23 -1.81
CA ILE A 347 -12.61 -27.48 -0.53
C ILE A 347 -13.07 -28.95 -0.43
N PRO A 348 -12.76 -29.67 0.65
CA PRO A 348 -13.22 -31.04 0.86
C PRO A 348 -14.74 -31.19 0.79
N LYS A 349 -15.20 -32.25 0.17
CA LYS A 349 -16.65 -32.52 -0.04
C LYS A 349 -17.46 -32.54 1.24
N MET A 350 -16.86 -32.95 2.36
CA MET A 350 -17.52 -32.99 3.67
C MET A 350 -17.87 -31.57 4.17
N ILE A 351 -16.98 -30.59 3.97
CA ILE A 351 -17.23 -29.20 4.30
C ILE A 351 -18.33 -28.62 3.42
N GLN A 352 -18.28 -28.92 2.09
CA GLN A 352 -19.33 -28.50 1.18
C GLN A 352 -20.70 -29.00 1.62
N LEU A 353 -20.83 -30.27 2.04
CA LEU A 353 -22.09 -30.84 2.51
C LEU A 353 -22.55 -30.21 3.84
N TYR A 354 -21.62 -29.92 4.74
CA TYR A 354 -21.94 -29.31 6.03
C TYR A 354 -22.59 -27.92 5.87
N PHE A 355 -22.01 -27.06 5.03
CA PHE A 355 -22.51 -25.71 4.81
C PHE A 355 -23.74 -25.61 3.91
N GLN A 356 -24.20 -26.71 3.32
CA GLN A 356 -25.48 -26.72 2.62
C GLN A 356 -26.66 -26.32 3.53
N TYR A 357 -26.54 -26.62 4.83
CA TYR A 357 -27.60 -26.39 5.84
C TYR A 357 -27.22 -25.36 6.91
N ASN A 358 -26.01 -24.85 6.91
CA ASN A 358 -25.50 -23.90 7.91
C ASN A 358 -24.95 -22.64 7.25
N SER A 359 -25.51 -21.46 7.56
CA SER A 359 -25.17 -20.17 6.95
C SER A 359 -24.55 -19.16 7.94
N GLY A 360 -23.95 -19.61 9.03
CA GLY A 360 -23.43 -18.74 10.11
C GLY A 360 -22.11 -18.01 9.77
N LEU A 361 -21.57 -18.12 8.54
CA LEU A 361 -20.33 -17.48 8.12
C LEU A 361 -20.56 -16.07 7.58
N SER A 362 -19.52 -15.20 7.68
CA SER A 362 -19.54 -13.94 6.98
C SER A 362 -19.57 -14.14 5.45
N TYR A 363 -20.10 -13.17 4.72
CA TYR A 363 -20.28 -13.27 3.28
C TYR A 363 -18.98 -13.59 2.51
N ARG A 364 -17.82 -13.09 2.97
CA ARG A 364 -16.52 -13.34 2.31
C ARG A 364 -16.17 -14.83 2.25
N TYR A 365 -16.35 -15.53 3.36
CA TYR A 365 -16.05 -16.98 3.42
C TYR A 365 -17.10 -17.83 2.71
N MET A 366 -18.37 -17.39 2.75
CA MET A 366 -19.41 -18.00 1.92
C MET A 366 -19.13 -17.84 0.43
N ALA A 367 -18.59 -16.67 0.01
CA ALA A 367 -18.18 -16.44 -1.38
C ALA A 367 -17.06 -17.40 -1.81
N VAL A 368 -16.04 -17.62 -0.97
CA VAL A 368 -14.97 -18.62 -1.24
C VAL A 368 -15.57 -20.02 -1.43
N LEU A 369 -16.47 -20.44 -0.55
CA LEU A 369 -17.16 -21.73 -0.69
C LEU A 369 -17.89 -21.83 -2.03
N TYR A 370 -18.66 -20.83 -2.41
CA TYR A 370 -19.46 -20.83 -3.64
C TYR A 370 -18.60 -20.78 -4.90
N VAL A 371 -17.52 -20.00 -4.91
CA VAL A 371 -16.55 -20.01 -6.03
C VAL A 371 -15.94 -21.40 -6.23
N ASN A 372 -15.58 -22.09 -5.14
CA ASN A 372 -15.10 -23.47 -5.20
C ASN A 372 -16.14 -24.45 -5.78
N ILE A 373 -17.41 -24.31 -5.41
CA ILE A 373 -18.50 -25.12 -5.94
C ILE A 373 -18.69 -24.84 -7.44
N ILE A 374 -18.62 -23.58 -7.86
CA ILE A 374 -18.73 -23.16 -9.26
C ILE A 374 -17.55 -23.72 -10.06
N ALA A 375 -16.32 -23.59 -9.56
CA ALA A 375 -15.12 -24.14 -10.21
C ALA A 375 -15.16 -25.67 -10.35
N ALA A 376 -15.80 -26.34 -9.41
CA ALA A 376 -15.98 -27.82 -9.42
C ALA A 376 -17.25 -28.31 -10.15
N LYS A 377 -18.05 -27.42 -10.79
CA LYS A 377 -19.37 -27.75 -11.36
C LYS A 377 -19.37 -28.92 -12.32
N GLU A 378 -18.32 -29.04 -13.14
CA GLU A 378 -18.19 -30.18 -14.10
C GLU A 378 -17.84 -31.51 -13.41
N LYS A 379 -17.04 -31.43 -12.32
CA LYS A 379 -16.61 -32.61 -11.55
C LYS A 379 -17.66 -33.07 -10.54
N GLN A 380 -18.47 -32.16 -10.02
CA GLN A 380 -19.46 -32.40 -8.97
C GLN A 380 -20.81 -31.72 -9.30
N PRO A 381 -21.50 -32.08 -10.40
CA PRO A 381 -22.72 -31.39 -10.82
C PRO A 381 -23.86 -31.51 -9.79
N ASP A 382 -23.94 -32.61 -9.04
CA ASP A 382 -24.96 -32.81 -8.01
C ASP A 382 -24.84 -31.80 -6.86
N VAL A 383 -23.59 -31.45 -6.45
CA VAL A 383 -23.33 -30.45 -5.42
C VAL A 383 -23.72 -29.08 -5.94
N TYR A 384 -23.30 -28.75 -7.16
CA TYR A 384 -23.63 -27.45 -7.80
C TYR A 384 -25.14 -27.24 -7.89
N HIS A 385 -25.91 -28.23 -8.35
CA HIS A 385 -27.36 -28.15 -8.46
C HIS A 385 -28.06 -27.95 -7.10
N LYS A 386 -27.57 -28.62 -6.05
CA LYS A 386 -28.10 -28.45 -4.69
C LYS A 386 -27.84 -27.04 -4.13
N TYR A 387 -26.70 -26.45 -4.44
CA TYR A 387 -26.32 -25.14 -3.97
C TYR A 387 -26.87 -23.98 -4.81
N ARG A 388 -27.33 -24.21 -6.02
CA ARG A 388 -27.72 -23.18 -6.98
C ARG A 388 -28.68 -22.16 -6.38
N ARG A 389 -29.74 -22.61 -5.72
CA ARG A 389 -30.72 -21.72 -5.07
C ARG A 389 -30.11 -20.87 -3.95
N ASN A 390 -29.24 -21.48 -3.15
CA ASN A 390 -28.56 -20.75 -2.07
C ASN A 390 -27.60 -19.70 -2.65
N MET A 391 -26.88 -20.02 -3.71
CA MET A 391 -26.00 -19.10 -4.43
C MET A 391 -26.79 -17.94 -5.07
N GLU A 392 -27.94 -18.20 -5.66
CA GLU A 392 -28.84 -17.16 -6.21
C GLU A 392 -29.32 -16.19 -5.12
N GLN A 393 -29.81 -16.71 -3.99
CA GLN A 393 -30.22 -15.86 -2.86
C GLN A 393 -29.06 -15.08 -2.27
N PHE A 394 -27.91 -15.70 -2.15
CA PHE A 394 -26.69 -15.04 -1.66
C PHE A 394 -26.24 -13.93 -2.62
N ALA A 395 -26.16 -14.20 -3.92
CA ALA A 395 -25.76 -13.22 -4.93
C ALA A 395 -26.69 -12.00 -4.92
N LEU A 396 -28.01 -12.20 -4.86
CA LEU A 396 -28.98 -11.12 -4.76
C LEU A 396 -28.77 -10.28 -3.48
N ALA A 397 -28.60 -10.93 -2.34
CA ALA A 397 -28.38 -10.23 -1.07
C ALA A 397 -27.07 -9.42 -1.07
N GLN A 398 -25.99 -9.94 -1.66
CA GLN A 398 -24.71 -9.24 -1.74
C GLN A 398 -24.76 -8.09 -2.76
N MET A 399 -25.48 -8.22 -3.86
CA MET A 399 -25.73 -7.15 -4.82
C MET A 399 -26.58 -6.04 -4.21
N GLU A 400 -27.65 -6.37 -3.46
CA GLU A 400 -28.43 -5.38 -2.71
C GLU A 400 -27.60 -4.61 -1.68
N ALA A 401 -26.57 -5.25 -1.10
CA ALA A 401 -25.63 -4.62 -0.18
C ALA A 401 -24.53 -3.81 -0.88
N GLY A 402 -24.41 -3.91 -2.21
CA GLY A 402 -23.36 -3.23 -2.99
C GLY A 402 -21.96 -3.82 -2.80
N HIS A 403 -21.86 -5.07 -2.37
CA HIS A 403 -20.56 -5.74 -2.17
C HIS A 403 -19.99 -6.24 -3.49
N MET A 404 -18.68 -6.03 -3.67
CA MET A 404 -17.92 -6.51 -4.83
C MET A 404 -16.49 -6.88 -4.43
N ASP A 405 -16.07 -8.05 -4.85
CA ASP A 405 -14.70 -8.57 -4.80
C ASP A 405 -14.51 -9.63 -5.88
N ASP A 406 -13.32 -10.20 -6.00
CA ASP A 406 -12.99 -11.21 -7.01
C ASP A 406 -13.92 -12.44 -6.94
N ASN A 407 -14.23 -12.90 -5.73
CA ASN A 407 -15.09 -14.08 -5.52
C ASN A 407 -16.54 -13.77 -5.89
N LEU A 408 -17.05 -12.60 -5.48
CA LEU A 408 -18.39 -12.16 -5.83
C LEU A 408 -18.51 -11.93 -7.35
N ALA A 409 -17.48 -11.45 -8.02
CA ALA A 409 -17.47 -11.32 -9.48
C ALA A 409 -17.70 -12.65 -10.19
N VAL A 410 -17.05 -13.74 -9.73
CA VAL A 410 -17.26 -15.07 -10.27
C VAL A 410 -18.70 -15.53 -10.04
N ILE A 411 -19.23 -15.31 -8.84
CA ILE A 411 -20.60 -15.70 -8.48
C ILE A 411 -21.62 -14.93 -9.31
N TYR A 412 -21.47 -13.61 -9.45
CA TYR A 412 -22.38 -12.78 -10.22
C TYR A 412 -22.39 -13.18 -11.71
N ARG A 413 -21.22 -13.42 -12.31
CA ARG A 413 -21.11 -13.87 -13.70
C ARG A 413 -21.81 -15.21 -13.95
N GLU A 414 -21.75 -16.14 -13.00
CA GLU A 414 -22.32 -17.47 -13.15
C GLU A 414 -23.82 -17.52 -12.82
N ILE A 415 -24.26 -16.76 -11.81
CA ILE A 415 -25.56 -17.00 -11.16
C ILE A 415 -26.61 -15.93 -11.49
N LEU A 416 -26.21 -14.66 -11.81
CA LEU A 416 -27.16 -13.56 -11.99
C LEU A 416 -27.50 -13.34 -13.46
N PRO A 417 -28.59 -13.93 -13.98
CA PRO A 417 -29.09 -13.60 -15.32
C PRO A 417 -29.77 -12.23 -15.32
N VAL A 418 -29.70 -11.52 -16.44
CA VAL A 418 -30.31 -10.19 -16.66
C VAL A 418 -31.82 -10.17 -16.37
N SER A 419 -32.48 -11.31 -16.55
CA SER A 419 -33.92 -11.47 -16.33
C SER A 419 -34.40 -11.29 -14.87
N ILE A 420 -33.48 -11.35 -13.90
CA ILE A 420 -33.80 -11.21 -12.46
C ILE A 420 -33.80 -9.73 -12.04
N LEU A 421 -33.24 -8.83 -12.84
CA LEU A 421 -33.13 -7.41 -12.52
C LEU A 421 -34.54 -6.77 -12.38
N ASN A 422 -34.72 -6.07 -11.30
CA ASN A 422 -35.83 -5.15 -11.05
C ASN A 422 -35.31 -3.76 -10.75
N GLU A 423 -36.17 -2.77 -10.64
CA GLU A 423 -35.79 -1.35 -10.39
C GLU A 423 -34.81 -1.21 -9.19
N LYS A 424 -35.15 -1.80 -8.05
CA LYS A 424 -34.30 -1.76 -6.84
C LYS A 424 -32.91 -2.37 -7.07
N LEU A 425 -32.86 -3.50 -7.76
CA LEU A 425 -31.59 -4.19 -8.08
C LEU A 425 -30.81 -3.42 -9.13
N ALA A 426 -31.48 -2.77 -10.11
CA ALA A 426 -30.80 -1.93 -11.09
C ALA A 426 -30.06 -0.76 -10.45
N HIS A 427 -30.70 -0.04 -9.50
CA HIS A 427 -29.99 0.98 -8.72
C HIS A 427 -28.76 0.45 -7.98
N LYS A 428 -28.88 -0.73 -7.37
CA LYS A 428 -27.75 -1.34 -6.65
C LYS A 428 -26.70 -1.94 -7.57
N ALA A 429 -27.09 -2.42 -8.74
CA ALA A 429 -26.16 -2.90 -9.76
C ALA A 429 -25.19 -1.79 -10.24
N ALA A 430 -25.61 -0.52 -10.24
CA ALA A 430 -24.72 0.62 -10.50
C ALA A 430 -23.50 0.69 -9.55
N GLU A 431 -23.62 0.11 -8.35
CA GLU A 431 -22.51 0.06 -7.38
C GLU A 431 -21.46 -0.99 -7.71
N VAL A 432 -21.81 -2.05 -8.44
CA VAL A 432 -20.95 -3.23 -8.65
C VAL A 432 -20.54 -3.47 -10.11
N LEU A 433 -21.37 -3.04 -11.09
CA LEU A 433 -21.14 -3.35 -12.50
C LEU A 433 -19.87 -2.75 -13.10
N PHE A 434 -19.48 -1.58 -12.62
CA PHE A 434 -18.33 -0.82 -13.14
C PHE A 434 -17.06 -1.02 -12.30
N VAL A 435 -17.05 -2.00 -11.39
CA VAL A 435 -15.91 -2.21 -10.52
C VAL A 435 -14.77 -2.86 -11.27
N HIS A 436 -13.60 -2.23 -11.20
CA HIS A 436 -12.33 -2.73 -11.64
C HIS A 436 -11.47 -3.07 -10.42
N LYS A 437 -10.63 -4.07 -10.57
CA LYS A 437 -9.56 -4.41 -9.63
C LYS A 437 -8.28 -3.74 -10.09
N LEU A 438 -7.69 -2.93 -9.23
CA LEU A 438 -6.38 -2.31 -9.41
C LEU A 438 -5.36 -3.11 -8.59
N CYS A 439 -4.27 -3.55 -9.21
CA CYS A 439 -3.16 -4.21 -8.55
C CYS A 439 -1.83 -3.53 -8.89
N CYS A 440 -1.00 -3.29 -7.86
CA CYS A 440 0.33 -2.72 -7.96
C CYS A 440 1.33 -3.67 -7.27
N GLU A 441 2.47 -3.93 -7.90
CA GLU A 441 3.52 -4.79 -7.33
C GLU A 441 4.25 -4.12 -6.15
N ASN A 442 4.30 -2.79 -6.13
CA ASN A 442 4.93 -2.02 -5.09
C ASN A 442 4.07 -2.01 -3.80
N ARG A 443 4.44 -2.81 -2.82
CA ARG A 443 3.75 -2.94 -1.52
C ARG A 443 3.84 -1.70 -0.62
N GLY A 444 4.67 -0.72 -0.97
CA GLY A 444 4.76 0.57 -0.28
C GLY A 444 3.59 1.51 -0.57
N ILE A 445 2.85 1.25 -1.65
CA ILE A 445 1.69 2.05 -2.05
C ILE A 445 0.49 1.72 -1.15
N ALA A 446 -0.08 2.76 -0.53
CA ALA A 446 -1.21 2.63 0.38
C ALA A 446 -2.54 3.07 -0.22
N LYS A 447 -2.51 4.02 -1.17
CA LYS A 447 -3.71 4.62 -1.77
C LYS A 447 -3.50 4.84 -3.27
N ALA A 448 -4.61 4.84 -4.00
CA ALA A 448 -4.67 5.28 -5.38
C ALA A 448 -5.76 6.36 -5.55
N TYR A 449 -5.46 7.40 -6.31
CA TYR A 449 -6.42 8.39 -6.77
C TYR A 449 -6.75 8.10 -8.22
N ILE A 450 -8.02 7.87 -8.51
CA ILE A 450 -8.52 7.62 -9.86
C ILE A 450 -9.22 8.88 -10.34
N LEU A 451 -8.64 9.53 -11.34
CA LEU A 451 -9.16 10.74 -11.93
C LEU A 451 -9.90 10.39 -13.22
N HIS A 452 -11.21 10.47 -13.19
CA HIS A 452 -12.05 10.38 -14.38
C HIS A 452 -12.24 11.77 -14.95
N TRP A 453 -11.97 11.96 -16.24
CA TRP A 453 -12.19 13.24 -16.90
C TRP A 453 -13.67 13.67 -16.90
N GLN A 454 -14.59 12.69 -16.77
CA GLN A 454 -16.03 12.90 -16.69
C GLN A 454 -16.50 13.41 -15.32
N LEU A 455 -15.72 13.28 -14.25
CA LEU A 455 -16.12 13.56 -12.87
C LEU A 455 -15.29 14.68 -12.24
N LYS A 456 -15.92 15.52 -11.39
CA LYS A 456 -15.23 16.60 -10.67
C LYS A 456 -14.28 16.11 -9.59
N GLU A 457 -14.67 15.07 -8.89
CA GLU A 457 -13.90 14.57 -7.75
C GLU A 457 -13.18 13.26 -8.08
N PRO A 458 -11.90 13.14 -7.69
CA PRO A 458 -11.18 11.90 -7.84
C PRO A 458 -11.75 10.83 -6.92
N GLN A 459 -11.75 9.57 -7.39
CA GLN A 459 -12.09 8.44 -6.54
C GLN A 459 -10.84 8.02 -5.76
N VAL A 460 -10.95 7.91 -4.42
CA VAL A 460 -9.85 7.49 -3.55
C VAL A 460 -10.03 6.03 -3.19
N VAL A 461 -9.01 5.23 -3.48
CA VAL A 461 -8.98 3.79 -3.24
C VAL A 461 -7.86 3.45 -2.26
N THR A 462 -8.17 2.72 -1.21
CA THR A 462 -7.16 2.18 -0.30
C THR A 462 -6.68 0.82 -0.82
N LEU A 463 -5.37 0.66 -0.98
CA LEU A 463 -4.77 -0.59 -1.41
C LEU A 463 -4.45 -1.47 -0.21
N THR A 464 -4.90 -2.72 -0.25
CA THR A 464 -4.58 -3.75 0.74
C THR A 464 -3.78 -4.85 0.06
N ASN A 465 -2.56 -5.09 0.53
CA ASN A 465 -1.61 -6.00 -0.12
C ASN A 465 -1.32 -5.66 -1.61
N GLY A 466 -1.35 -4.38 -1.95
CA GLY A 466 -1.12 -3.89 -3.31
C GLY A 466 -2.35 -3.92 -4.21
N CYS A 467 -3.52 -4.37 -3.76
CA CYS A 467 -4.73 -4.41 -4.56
C CYS A 467 -5.88 -3.59 -3.94
N GLY A 468 -6.72 -3.02 -4.79
CA GLY A 468 -7.93 -2.26 -4.40
C GLY A 468 -8.97 -2.31 -5.50
N TYR A 469 -10.17 -1.79 -5.22
CA TYR A 469 -11.28 -1.78 -6.15
C TYR A 469 -11.79 -0.37 -6.38
N PHE A 470 -12.05 -0.01 -7.64
CA PHE A 470 -12.58 1.28 -8.04
C PHE A 470 -13.63 1.12 -9.14
N LYS A 471 -14.39 2.18 -9.44
CA LYS A 471 -15.39 2.17 -10.50
C LYS A 471 -14.85 2.90 -11.73
N ALA A 472 -14.85 2.25 -12.89
CA ALA A 472 -14.45 2.81 -14.17
C ALA A 472 -15.67 3.03 -15.07
N TYR A 473 -15.96 4.29 -15.41
CA TYR A 473 -17.09 4.67 -16.27
C TYR A 473 -16.63 4.98 -17.71
N SER A 474 -15.34 5.10 -17.94
CA SER A 474 -14.71 5.34 -19.23
C SER A 474 -13.40 4.58 -19.32
N LYS A 475 -12.82 4.55 -20.52
CA LYS A 475 -11.44 4.04 -20.71
C LYS A 475 -10.39 5.11 -20.39
N ASP A 476 -10.81 6.36 -20.35
CA ASP A 476 -9.95 7.52 -20.11
C ASP A 476 -10.00 7.95 -18.65
N TYR A 477 -9.18 7.30 -17.82
CA TYR A 477 -8.91 7.71 -16.46
C TYR A 477 -7.41 7.65 -16.16
N THR A 478 -6.99 8.46 -15.20
CA THR A 478 -5.59 8.51 -14.74
C THR A 478 -5.51 7.97 -13.32
N VAL A 479 -4.55 7.07 -13.09
CA VAL A 479 -4.27 6.51 -11.77
C VAL A 479 -3.03 7.18 -11.20
N ILE A 480 -3.14 7.74 -10.00
CA ILE A 480 -2.02 8.28 -9.22
C ILE A 480 -1.88 7.45 -7.95
N LEU A 481 -0.75 6.80 -7.80
CA LEU A 481 -0.44 5.93 -6.67
C LEU A 481 0.26 6.73 -5.57
N CYS A 482 -0.12 6.55 -4.31
CA CYS A 482 0.47 7.26 -3.18
C CYS A 482 0.89 6.31 -2.07
N ASP A 483 2.09 6.55 -1.51
CA ASP A 483 2.61 5.81 -0.38
C ASP A 483 2.03 6.29 0.97
N THR A 484 2.43 5.64 2.07
CA THR A 484 2.03 6.03 3.44
C THR A 484 2.60 7.39 3.86
N GLY A 485 3.63 7.88 3.21
CA GLY A 485 4.26 9.19 3.44
C GLY A 485 3.57 10.32 2.69
N GLY A 486 2.62 10.02 1.78
CA GLY A 486 1.92 11.00 0.95
C GLY A 486 2.66 11.38 -0.33
N ASN A 487 3.75 10.69 -0.69
CA ASN A 487 4.40 10.88 -1.98
C ASN A 487 3.56 10.20 -3.06
N CYS A 488 3.39 10.88 -4.20
CA CYS A 488 2.60 10.39 -5.32
C CYS A 488 3.52 9.93 -6.45
N TYR A 489 3.16 8.83 -7.08
CA TYR A 489 3.92 8.17 -8.15
C TYR A 489 3.00 7.82 -9.32
N THR A 490 3.57 7.83 -10.52
CA THR A 490 3.05 7.10 -11.67
C THR A 490 3.90 5.83 -11.78
N ASP A 491 3.42 4.74 -11.24
CA ASP A 491 4.09 3.42 -11.26
C ASP A 491 3.27 2.46 -12.11
N ASP A 492 3.85 1.34 -12.50
CA ASP A 492 3.15 0.30 -13.25
C ASP A 492 2.05 -0.32 -12.37
N TYR A 493 0.86 -0.38 -12.91
CA TYR A 493 -0.27 -1.06 -12.30
C TYR A 493 -0.98 -1.92 -13.33
N GLN A 494 -1.71 -2.90 -12.84
CA GLN A 494 -2.64 -3.69 -13.65
C GLN A 494 -4.05 -3.39 -13.18
N ASP A 495 -4.97 -3.23 -14.13
CA ASP A 495 -6.38 -3.14 -13.83
C ASP A 495 -7.19 -4.16 -14.65
N GLU A 496 -8.22 -4.69 -14.03
CA GLU A 496 -9.11 -5.69 -14.62
C GLU A 496 -10.56 -5.37 -14.28
N ALA A 497 -11.41 -5.31 -15.31
CA ALA A 497 -12.86 -5.21 -15.12
C ALA A 497 -13.42 -6.51 -14.53
N LEU A 498 -14.06 -6.42 -13.38
CA LEU A 498 -14.59 -7.60 -12.70
C LEU A 498 -15.87 -8.14 -13.34
N LEU A 499 -16.68 -7.29 -13.95
CA LEU A 499 -17.89 -7.66 -14.70
C LEU A 499 -17.85 -7.04 -16.09
N GLN A 500 -18.78 -7.46 -16.94
CA GLN A 500 -19.00 -6.91 -18.28
C GLN A 500 -20.31 -6.08 -18.27
N PRO A 501 -20.22 -4.75 -18.06
CA PRO A 501 -21.39 -3.91 -17.95
C PRO A 501 -22.33 -3.98 -19.17
N GLU A 502 -21.77 -4.22 -20.38
CA GLU A 502 -22.53 -4.28 -21.64
C GLU A 502 -23.67 -5.28 -21.58
N ASN A 503 -23.47 -6.41 -20.87
CA ASN A 503 -24.49 -7.46 -20.76
C ASN A 503 -25.73 -7.03 -19.97
N TYR A 504 -25.63 -6.00 -19.14
CA TYR A 504 -26.65 -5.55 -18.21
C TYR A 504 -27.16 -4.13 -18.51
N LEU A 505 -26.38 -3.35 -19.26
CA LEU A 505 -26.54 -1.89 -19.40
C LEU A 505 -27.93 -1.51 -19.94
N GLU A 506 -28.37 -2.14 -21.03
CA GLU A 506 -29.66 -1.84 -21.67
C GLU A 506 -30.81 -2.01 -20.67
N LYS A 507 -30.84 -3.15 -19.97
CA LYS A 507 -31.89 -3.43 -18.99
C LYS A 507 -31.82 -2.55 -17.75
N CYS A 508 -30.60 -2.25 -17.28
CA CYS A 508 -30.40 -1.34 -16.15
C CYS A 508 -30.82 0.10 -16.50
N MET A 509 -30.52 0.59 -17.69
CA MET A 509 -30.95 1.93 -18.14
C MET A 509 -32.47 2.01 -18.36
N GLU A 510 -33.11 0.90 -18.72
CA GLU A 510 -34.59 0.85 -18.80
C GLU A 510 -35.21 0.97 -17.40
N LEU A 511 -34.64 0.31 -16.39
CA LEU A 511 -35.17 0.22 -15.03
C LEU A 511 -34.77 1.39 -14.12
N ALA A 512 -33.59 1.94 -14.31
CA ALA A 512 -33.01 3.03 -13.51
C ALA A 512 -32.33 4.08 -14.42
N PRO A 513 -33.09 4.80 -15.24
CA PRO A 513 -32.57 5.74 -16.25
C PRO A 513 -31.82 6.95 -15.64
N GLU A 514 -32.10 7.28 -14.38
CA GLU A 514 -31.49 8.40 -13.66
C GLU A 514 -30.11 8.10 -13.05
N GLU A 515 -29.67 6.85 -13.07
CA GLU A 515 -28.37 6.48 -12.52
C GLU A 515 -27.23 7.01 -13.37
N LEU A 516 -26.49 7.97 -12.80
CA LEU A 516 -25.38 8.64 -13.47
C LEU A 516 -24.31 7.66 -13.99
N SER A 517 -24.03 6.60 -13.25
CA SER A 517 -23.04 5.59 -13.62
C SER A 517 -23.33 4.93 -14.97
N TYR A 518 -24.59 4.62 -15.23
CA TYR A 518 -25.01 4.05 -16.52
C TYR A 518 -24.89 5.07 -17.65
N LEU A 519 -25.28 6.32 -17.38
CA LEU A 519 -25.22 7.38 -18.38
C LEU A 519 -23.77 7.69 -18.77
N LEU A 520 -22.86 7.80 -17.78
CA LEU A 520 -21.45 8.06 -18.05
C LEU A 520 -20.85 6.96 -18.93
N TYR A 521 -21.09 5.69 -18.59
CA TYR A 521 -20.59 4.56 -19.37
C TYR A 521 -21.20 4.49 -20.77
N TYR A 522 -22.52 4.71 -20.89
CA TYR A 522 -23.22 4.69 -22.17
C TYR A 522 -22.71 5.76 -23.13
N PHE A 523 -22.49 6.98 -22.64
CA PHE A 523 -22.02 8.09 -23.46
C PHE A 523 -20.52 8.06 -23.73
N ASP A 524 -19.72 7.35 -22.94
CA ASP A 524 -18.31 7.11 -23.24
C ASP A 524 -18.13 6.31 -24.54
N GLY A 525 -19.04 5.40 -24.84
CA GLY A 525 -19.05 4.65 -26.08
C GLY A 525 -19.44 5.46 -27.33
N LYS A 526 -19.88 6.74 -27.19
CA LYS A 526 -20.36 7.58 -28.28
C LYS A 526 -19.36 8.68 -28.61
N LYS A 527 -19.03 8.80 -29.90
CA LYS A 527 -18.00 9.75 -30.40
C LYS A 527 -18.55 11.12 -30.80
N GLY A 528 -19.72 11.50 -30.30
CA GLY A 528 -20.34 12.78 -30.55
C GLY A 528 -21.71 12.70 -31.25
N CYS A 529 -22.15 13.82 -31.82
CA CYS A 529 -23.52 13.98 -32.36
C CYS A 529 -23.90 12.97 -33.45
N GLY A 530 -22.92 12.38 -34.15
CA GLY A 530 -23.17 11.36 -35.18
C GLY A 530 -23.69 10.04 -34.62
N ASP A 531 -23.36 9.70 -33.39
CA ASP A 531 -23.72 8.46 -32.72
C ASP A 531 -24.95 8.60 -31.79
N PHE A 532 -25.50 9.82 -31.64
CA PHE A 532 -26.65 10.06 -30.78
C PHE A 532 -27.96 9.57 -31.43
N ALA A 533 -28.73 8.82 -30.64
CA ALA A 533 -30.05 8.37 -31.00
C ALA A 533 -31.12 9.38 -30.54
N VAL A 534 -32.32 9.26 -31.07
CA VAL A 534 -33.47 10.15 -30.69
C VAL A 534 -33.81 10.01 -29.22
N GLU A 535 -33.70 8.78 -28.71
CA GLU A 535 -33.97 8.41 -27.32
C GLU A 535 -33.00 9.02 -26.33
N ASP A 536 -31.79 9.39 -26.76
CA ASP A 536 -30.76 9.98 -25.91
C ASP A 536 -31.12 11.35 -25.37
N GLY A 537 -32.02 12.05 -26.05
CA GLY A 537 -32.47 13.37 -25.65
C GLY A 537 -33.02 13.46 -24.20
N ARG A 538 -33.56 12.38 -23.68
CA ARG A 538 -34.02 12.28 -22.27
C ARG A 538 -32.87 12.27 -21.25
N TYR A 539 -31.68 11.85 -21.64
CA TYR A 539 -30.54 11.72 -20.75
C TYR A 539 -29.61 12.93 -20.72
N PHE A 540 -29.64 13.77 -21.79
CA PHE A 540 -28.72 14.90 -21.90
C PHE A 540 -28.82 15.87 -20.73
N ARG A 541 -30.06 16.22 -20.30
CA ARG A 541 -30.26 17.10 -19.14
C ARG A 541 -29.78 16.49 -17.83
N MET A 542 -29.92 15.18 -17.65
CA MET A 542 -29.45 14.49 -16.44
C MET A 542 -27.94 14.58 -16.33
N LEU A 543 -27.21 14.48 -17.44
CA LEU A 543 -25.75 14.61 -17.48
C LEU A 543 -25.29 16.04 -17.24
N THR A 544 -25.89 17.02 -17.99
CA THR A 544 -25.42 18.41 -17.94
C THR A 544 -25.78 19.12 -16.63
N GLN A 545 -26.89 18.75 -15.98
CA GLN A 545 -27.31 19.32 -14.70
C GLN A 545 -26.69 18.62 -13.48
N SER A 546 -26.03 17.49 -13.65
CA SER A 546 -25.40 16.82 -12.54
C SER A 546 -24.20 17.63 -12.00
N GLU A 547 -24.17 17.87 -10.68
CA GLU A 547 -23.08 18.54 -9.99
C GLU A 547 -21.81 17.68 -9.93
N ARG A 548 -21.94 16.36 -10.08
CA ARG A 548 -20.82 15.39 -10.04
C ARG A 548 -20.04 15.35 -11.35
N VAL A 549 -20.64 15.77 -12.45
CA VAL A 549 -20.01 15.78 -13.79
C VAL A 549 -19.04 16.96 -13.89
N SER A 550 -17.85 16.71 -14.43
CA SER A 550 -16.81 17.73 -14.58
C SER A 550 -17.22 18.83 -15.59
N ASP A 551 -16.68 20.02 -15.38
CA ASP A 551 -16.94 21.14 -16.29
C ASP A 551 -16.25 20.93 -17.64
N GLU A 552 -15.11 20.19 -17.66
CA GLU A 552 -14.44 19.78 -18.89
C GLU A 552 -15.29 18.82 -19.73
N TYR A 553 -15.91 17.81 -19.08
CA TYR A 553 -16.79 16.88 -19.78
C TYR A 553 -18.05 17.57 -20.31
N LYS A 554 -18.65 18.49 -19.51
CA LYS A 554 -19.76 19.31 -19.98
C LYS A 554 -19.37 20.18 -21.17
N ALA A 555 -18.19 20.78 -21.12
CA ALA A 555 -17.64 21.60 -22.20
C ALA A 555 -17.42 20.80 -23.50
N TYR A 556 -17.14 19.50 -23.40
CA TYR A 556 -17.08 18.57 -24.52
C TYR A 556 -18.46 18.16 -25.03
N LEU A 557 -19.35 17.76 -24.12
CA LEU A 557 -20.63 17.12 -24.44
C LEU A 557 -21.68 18.13 -24.99
N ILE A 558 -21.78 19.33 -24.40
CA ILE A 558 -22.80 20.31 -24.75
C ILE A 558 -22.74 20.76 -26.20
N PRO A 559 -21.59 21.09 -26.81
CA PRO A 559 -21.52 21.38 -28.25
C PRO A 559 -22.03 20.22 -29.11
N GLU A 560 -21.75 18.97 -28.74
CA GLU A 560 -22.24 17.81 -29.48
C GLU A 560 -23.75 17.63 -29.37
N ILE A 561 -24.32 17.92 -28.21
CA ILE A 561 -25.82 17.97 -28.01
C ILE A 561 -26.45 19.05 -28.87
N ILE A 562 -25.86 20.23 -28.91
CA ILE A 562 -26.34 21.34 -29.71
C ILE A 562 -26.27 20.99 -31.20
N ARG A 563 -25.17 20.45 -31.70
CA ARG A 563 -25.05 19.96 -33.09
C ARG A 563 -26.13 18.94 -33.45
N PHE A 564 -26.45 18.05 -32.49
CA PHE A 564 -27.50 17.05 -32.68
C PHE A 564 -28.90 17.68 -32.84
N TYR A 565 -29.27 18.65 -32.00
CA TYR A 565 -30.56 19.35 -32.08
C TYR A 565 -30.61 20.31 -33.26
N GLN A 566 -29.51 20.96 -33.63
CA GLN A 566 -29.39 21.81 -34.79
C GLN A 566 -29.65 21.01 -36.06
N LYS A 567 -29.06 19.83 -36.23
CA LYS A 567 -29.32 18.92 -37.36
C LYS A 567 -30.79 18.50 -37.47
N LYS A 568 -31.53 18.48 -36.36
CA LYS A 568 -32.95 18.17 -36.31
C LYS A 568 -33.84 19.39 -36.52
N GLY A 569 -33.28 20.59 -36.50
CA GLY A 569 -34.03 21.84 -36.58
C GLY A 569 -34.77 22.24 -35.31
N GLU A 570 -34.42 21.64 -34.16
CA GLU A 570 -35.06 21.85 -32.86
C GLU A 570 -34.40 22.99 -32.08
N MET A 571 -34.38 24.20 -32.60
CA MET A 571 -33.64 25.35 -32.07
C MET A 571 -34.09 25.76 -30.65
N LEU A 572 -35.38 25.61 -30.32
CA LEU A 572 -35.90 25.94 -28.99
C LEU A 572 -35.35 25.07 -27.85
N VAL A 573 -34.84 23.86 -28.17
CA VAL A 573 -34.25 22.94 -27.19
C VAL A 573 -32.79 23.30 -26.90
N ILE A 574 -32.14 24.05 -27.77
CA ILE A 574 -30.72 24.42 -27.68
C ILE A 574 -30.46 25.49 -26.61
N GLU A 575 -31.37 26.45 -26.47
CA GLU A 575 -31.21 27.63 -25.61
C GLU A 575 -30.83 27.31 -24.15
N PRO A 576 -31.45 26.35 -23.45
CA PRO A 576 -31.03 25.96 -22.08
C PRO A 576 -29.57 25.48 -22.00
N TYR A 577 -29.11 24.72 -22.98
CA TYR A 577 -27.75 24.19 -22.99
C TYR A 577 -26.68 25.28 -23.21
N LEU A 578 -27.00 26.30 -24.00
CA LEU A 578 -26.14 27.48 -24.17
C LEU A 578 -25.91 28.22 -22.84
N ASN A 579 -26.88 28.14 -21.90
CA ASN A 579 -26.80 28.82 -20.62
C ASN A 579 -26.11 27.99 -19.50
N GLU A 580 -25.97 26.68 -19.69
CA GLU A 580 -25.47 25.74 -18.67
C GLU A 580 -23.94 25.62 -18.62
N VAL A 581 -23.21 26.11 -19.63
CA VAL A 581 -21.78 25.87 -19.74
C VAL A 581 -20.94 27.15 -19.81
N ASP A 582 -19.79 27.15 -19.21
CA ASP A 582 -18.76 28.19 -19.40
C ASP A 582 -17.97 27.92 -20.69
N ILE A 583 -18.29 28.72 -21.72
CA ILE A 583 -17.66 28.62 -23.05
C ILE A 583 -16.15 28.78 -22.99
N ARG A 584 -15.60 29.46 -21.95
CA ARG A 584 -14.17 29.70 -21.76
C ARG A 584 -13.36 28.42 -21.55
N ASN A 585 -14.00 27.36 -21.07
CA ASN A 585 -13.34 26.06 -20.81
C ASN A 585 -13.36 25.14 -22.04
N MET A 586 -13.85 25.58 -23.18
CA MET A 586 -13.96 24.78 -24.41
C MET A 586 -12.70 24.87 -25.29
N THR A 587 -12.56 23.93 -26.22
CA THR A 587 -11.59 24.02 -27.31
C THR A 587 -11.94 25.21 -28.22
N LEU A 588 -10.93 25.76 -28.93
CA LEU A 588 -11.13 26.90 -29.83
C LEU A 588 -12.26 26.65 -30.85
N GLU A 589 -12.31 25.45 -31.41
CA GLU A 589 -13.34 25.06 -32.37
C GLU A 589 -14.74 25.11 -31.77
N ASN A 590 -14.88 24.57 -30.58
CA ASN A 590 -16.16 24.57 -29.87
C ASN A 590 -16.55 25.98 -29.38
N GLN A 591 -15.58 26.81 -28.96
CA GLN A 591 -15.84 28.20 -28.62
C GLN A 591 -16.42 28.96 -29.81
N CYS A 592 -15.80 28.91 -30.97
CA CYS A 592 -16.29 29.54 -32.21
C CYS A 592 -17.69 29.03 -32.55
N TYR A 593 -17.91 27.74 -32.49
CA TYR A 593 -19.20 27.13 -32.74
C TYR A 593 -20.28 27.64 -31.78
N MET A 594 -19.97 27.74 -30.47
CA MET A 594 -20.89 28.23 -29.45
C MET A 594 -21.19 29.73 -29.61
N GLU A 595 -20.17 30.53 -30.00
CA GLU A 595 -20.36 31.95 -30.35
C GLU A 595 -21.33 32.12 -31.54
N GLU A 596 -21.15 31.30 -32.59
CA GLU A 596 -22.05 31.27 -33.74
C GLU A 596 -23.48 30.86 -33.35
N MET A 597 -23.62 29.86 -32.45
CA MET A 597 -24.93 29.42 -31.94
C MET A 597 -25.62 30.47 -31.07
N LEU A 598 -24.87 31.24 -30.28
CA LEU A 598 -25.41 32.39 -29.54
C LEU A 598 -25.97 33.46 -30.49
N ILE A 599 -25.30 33.70 -31.63
CA ILE A 599 -25.75 34.64 -32.66
C ILE A 599 -27.01 34.09 -33.35
N GLU A 600 -27.00 32.81 -33.76
CA GLU A 600 -28.17 32.16 -34.38
C GLU A 600 -29.40 32.11 -33.47
N THR A 601 -29.23 32.09 -32.17
CA THR A 601 -30.31 32.13 -31.15
C THR A 601 -30.61 33.52 -30.66
N HIS A 602 -30.08 34.59 -31.31
CA HIS A 602 -30.25 36.00 -31.01
C HIS A 602 -29.82 36.42 -29.58
N GLN A 603 -28.86 35.73 -28.98
CA GLN A 603 -28.23 36.13 -27.72
C GLN A 603 -26.98 37.02 -27.98
N PHE A 604 -27.19 38.12 -28.70
CA PHE A 604 -26.13 38.98 -29.18
C PHE A 604 -25.24 39.58 -28.10
N ASP A 605 -25.81 40.05 -26.98
CA ASP A 605 -25.04 40.64 -25.90
C ASP A 605 -23.99 39.68 -25.33
N ARG A 606 -24.36 38.40 -25.15
CA ARG A 606 -23.41 37.36 -24.68
C ARG A 606 -22.36 37.02 -25.75
N ALA A 607 -22.82 36.89 -26.98
CA ALA A 607 -21.91 36.65 -28.10
C ALA A 607 -20.87 37.78 -28.20
N PHE A 608 -21.33 39.05 -28.12
CA PHE A 608 -20.45 40.21 -28.20
C PHE A 608 -19.43 40.26 -27.06
N GLN A 609 -19.84 39.97 -25.82
CA GLN A 609 -18.92 39.91 -24.69
C GLN A 609 -17.80 38.87 -24.90
N LEU A 610 -18.13 37.69 -25.42
CA LEU A 610 -17.13 36.63 -25.72
C LEU A 610 -16.21 37.03 -26.89
N VAL A 611 -16.78 37.53 -27.97
CA VAL A 611 -16.04 37.99 -29.16
C VAL A 611 -15.15 39.18 -28.80
N HIS A 612 -15.63 40.10 -27.95
CA HIS A 612 -14.82 41.21 -27.44
C HIS A 612 -13.61 40.74 -26.63
N HIS A 613 -13.78 39.64 -25.86
CA HIS A 613 -12.69 39.07 -25.06
C HIS A 613 -11.68 38.26 -25.88
N TYR A 614 -12.15 37.46 -26.85
CA TYR A 614 -11.34 36.51 -27.57
C TYR A 614 -10.90 36.97 -29.01
N GLY A 615 -11.52 38.03 -29.50
CA GLY A 615 -11.31 38.54 -30.84
C GLY A 615 -12.32 38.06 -31.88
N TYR A 616 -12.66 38.96 -32.80
CA TYR A 616 -13.66 38.73 -33.88
C TYR A 616 -13.11 37.94 -35.08
N ASP A 617 -11.78 37.78 -35.19
CA ASP A 617 -11.14 37.09 -36.32
C ASP A 617 -11.49 35.60 -36.42
N ARG A 618 -12.08 35.06 -35.36
CA ARG A 618 -12.42 33.64 -35.22
C ARG A 618 -13.81 33.29 -35.73
N LEU A 619 -14.67 34.28 -35.85
CA LEU A 619 -16.06 34.08 -36.26
C LEU A 619 -16.18 33.74 -37.73
N GLY A 620 -17.13 32.85 -38.02
CA GLY A 620 -17.53 32.64 -39.40
C GLY A 620 -18.08 33.91 -40.02
N SER A 621 -17.81 34.13 -41.33
CA SER A 621 -18.14 35.39 -42.00
C SER A 621 -19.59 35.82 -41.89
N ARG A 622 -20.56 34.87 -41.87
CA ARG A 622 -21.96 35.17 -41.75
C ARG A 622 -22.33 35.66 -40.35
N ALA A 623 -21.85 34.90 -39.33
CA ALA A 623 -22.09 35.24 -37.90
C ALA A 623 -21.44 36.58 -37.54
N GLY A 624 -20.26 36.85 -38.04
CA GLY A 624 -19.55 38.13 -37.87
C GLY A 624 -20.33 39.31 -38.44
N VAL A 625 -20.91 39.19 -39.63
CA VAL A 625 -21.75 40.23 -40.23
C VAL A 625 -23.02 40.46 -39.40
N GLU A 626 -23.69 39.40 -38.96
CA GLU A 626 -24.94 39.48 -38.19
C GLU A 626 -24.73 40.17 -36.86
N LEU A 627 -23.69 39.74 -36.09
CA LEU A 627 -23.33 40.32 -34.79
C LEU A 627 -22.90 41.78 -34.95
N CYS A 628 -22.00 42.07 -35.89
CA CYS A 628 -21.50 43.42 -36.15
C CYS A 628 -22.65 44.39 -36.48
N SER A 629 -23.56 43.96 -37.35
CA SER A 629 -24.71 44.78 -37.77
C SER A 629 -25.69 45.02 -36.62
N TYR A 630 -25.93 44.04 -35.81
CA TYR A 630 -26.75 44.18 -34.61
C TYR A 630 -26.15 45.21 -33.64
N GLU A 631 -24.89 45.05 -33.27
CA GLU A 631 -24.21 45.96 -32.34
C GLU A 631 -24.12 47.40 -32.85
N ILE A 632 -23.81 47.57 -34.12
CA ILE A 632 -23.83 48.91 -34.75
C ILE A 632 -25.20 49.57 -34.60
N THR A 633 -26.26 48.80 -34.80
CA THR A 633 -27.64 49.31 -34.75
C THR A 633 -28.04 49.63 -33.30
N GLU A 634 -27.76 48.76 -32.36
CA GLU A 634 -28.01 48.95 -30.92
C GLU A 634 -27.26 50.18 -30.37
N HIS A 635 -26.04 50.40 -30.81
CA HIS A 635 -25.24 51.57 -30.41
C HIS A 635 -25.59 52.82 -31.25
N SER A 636 -26.71 52.81 -31.92
CA SER A 636 -27.23 53.96 -32.70
C SER A 636 -26.22 54.55 -33.69
N PHE A 637 -25.38 53.74 -34.31
CA PHE A 637 -24.31 54.17 -35.21
C PHE A 637 -23.33 55.19 -34.58
N GLU A 638 -23.04 55.06 -33.27
CA GLU A 638 -21.98 55.83 -32.61
C GLU A 638 -20.60 55.28 -32.96
N GLU A 639 -19.58 56.14 -32.99
CA GLU A 639 -18.21 55.77 -33.30
C GLU A 639 -17.66 54.90 -32.16
N ASN A 640 -17.14 53.69 -32.51
CA ASN A 640 -16.54 52.75 -31.61
C ASN A 640 -15.38 52.00 -32.34
N ASP A 641 -14.19 52.13 -31.83
CA ASP A 641 -12.97 51.58 -32.45
C ASP A 641 -13.03 50.04 -32.61
N TYR A 642 -13.64 49.33 -31.65
CA TYR A 642 -13.74 47.86 -31.74
C TYR A 642 -14.75 47.43 -32.83
N LEU A 643 -15.92 48.08 -32.86
CA LEU A 643 -16.94 47.83 -33.88
C LEU A 643 -16.39 48.23 -35.29
N LEU A 644 -15.61 49.30 -35.37
CA LEU A 644 -14.97 49.71 -36.62
C LEU A 644 -13.99 48.66 -37.13
N GLY A 645 -13.15 48.11 -36.23
CA GLY A 645 -12.25 46.99 -36.54
C GLY A 645 -13.01 45.73 -36.98
N MET A 646 -14.10 45.39 -36.30
CA MET A 646 -14.95 44.26 -36.67
C MET A 646 -15.63 44.45 -38.05
N ALA A 647 -16.16 45.64 -38.28
CA ALA A 647 -16.78 46.01 -39.55
C ALA A 647 -15.74 45.95 -40.71
N GLN A 648 -14.52 46.44 -40.47
CA GLN A 648 -13.43 46.37 -41.40
C GLN A 648 -13.03 44.90 -41.68
N ASN A 649 -12.97 44.05 -40.67
CA ASN A 649 -12.66 42.63 -40.85
C ASN A 649 -13.74 41.94 -41.72
N CYS A 650 -15.03 42.20 -41.45
CA CYS A 650 -16.08 41.69 -42.31
C CYS A 650 -15.95 42.15 -43.74
N PHE A 651 -15.62 43.42 -43.95
CA PHE A 651 -15.41 43.97 -45.32
C PHE A 651 -14.23 43.32 -46.03
N LEU A 652 -13.10 43.12 -45.34
CA LEU A 652 -11.90 42.50 -45.91
C LEU A 652 -12.14 41.04 -46.35
N HIS A 653 -13.07 40.34 -45.68
CA HIS A 653 -13.48 38.99 -46.07
C HIS A 653 -14.62 38.95 -47.10
N GLU A 654 -14.90 40.06 -47.74
CA GLU A 654 -15.96 40.22 -48.78
C GLU A 654 -17.37 39.81 -48.28
N LYS A 655 -17.62 39.94 -46.97
CA LYS A 655 -18.89 39.65 -46.32
C LYS A 655 -19.35 40.90 -45.55
N TYR A 656 -20.32 41.58 -46.07
CA TYR A 656 -20.86 42.79 -45.46
C TYR A 656 -22.28 43.03 -45.97
N ASN A 657 -23.00 43.88 -45.29
CA ASN A 657 -24.32 44.36 -45.62
C ASN A 657 -24.33 45.88 -45.58
N ASP A 658 -25.54 46.46 -45.88
CA ASP A 658 -25.77 47.89 -45.90
C ASP A 658 -25.42 48.56 -44.54
N VAL A 659 -25.73 47.96 -43.40
CA VAL A 659 -25.40 48.50 -42.06
C VAL A 659 -23.89 48.67 -41.87
N ILE A 660 -23.12 47.66 -42.23
CA ILE A 660 -21.65 47.69 -42.14
C ILE A 660 -21.08 48.71 -43.07
N LEU A 661 -21.56 48.77 -44.30
CA LEU A 661 -21.09 49.75 -45.29
C LEU A 661 -21.39 51.20 -44.88
N ILE A 662 -22.60 51.48 -44.35
CA ILE A 662 -22.97 52.80 -43.81
C ILE A 662 -22.00 53.17 -42.67
N TYR A 663 -21.75 52.25 -41.74
CA TYR A 663 -20.83 52.48 -40.62
C TYR A 663 -19.41 52.78 -41.07
N LEU A 664 -18.87 51.97 -41.98
CA LEU A 664 -17.57 52.19 -42.57
C LEU A 664 -17.46 53.50 -43.37
N CYS A 665 -18.47 53.84 -44.16
CA CYS A 665 -18.50 55.10 -44.87
C CYS A 665 -18.44 56.31 -43.95
N LYS A 666 -19.11 56.19 -42.77
CA LYS A 666 -19.20 57.28 -41.80
C LYS A 666 -17.92 57.46 -40.97
N PHE A 667 -17.27 56.36 -40.55
CA PHE A 667 -16.21 56.45 -39.52
C PHE A 667 -14.84 55.91 -39.97
N PHE A 668 -14.76 55.07 -41.01
CA PHE A 668 -13.51 54.41 -41.35
C PHE A 668 -12.45 55.40 -41.80
N GLN A 669 -11.31 55.39 -41.13
CA GLN A 669 -10.10 56.15 -41.46
C GLN A 669 -8.93 55.17 -41.59
N GLY A 670 -8.49 54.96 -42.81
CA GLY A 670 -7.45 53.96 -43.11
C GLY A 670 -6.74 54.23 -44.43
N PRO A 671 -6.01 53.23 -44.99
CA PRO A 671 -5.32 53.35 -46.26
C PRO A 671 -6.28 53.80 -47.41
N THR A 672 -5.85 54.72 -48.22
CA THR A 672 -6.64 55.27 -49.32
C THR A 672 -7.24 54.18 -50.20
N LYS A 673 -6.52 53.14 -50.51
CA LYS A 673 -7.00 51.99 -51.29
C LYS A 673 -8.20 51.27 -50.62
N GLN A 674 -8.19 51.10 -49.28
CA GLN A 674 -9.31 50.49 -48.58
C GLN A 674 -10.52 51.40 -48.54
N MET A 675 -10.32 52.70 -48.28
CA MET A 675 -11.40 53.68 -48.32
C MET A 675 -12.06 53.73 -49.72
N ALA A 676 -11.27 53.69 -50.81
CA ALA A 676 -11.78 53.64 -52.16
C ALA A 676 -12.55 52.34 -52.46
N ALA A 677 -12.10 51.21 -51.92
CA ALA A 677 -12.84 49.94 -52.03
C ALA A 677 -14.19 49.98 -51.29
N ILE A 678 -14.23 50.57 -50.09
CA ILE A 678 -15.47 50.80 -49.33
C ILE A 678 -16.40 51.71 -50.07
N TRP A 679 -15.92 52.82 -50.61
CA TRP A 679 -16.68 53.76 -51.42
C TRP A 679 -17.30 53.09 -52.64
N LYS A 680 -16.52 52.29 -53.37
CA LYS A 680 -17.00 51.54 -54.56
C LYS A 680 -18.13 50.56 -54.15
N ALA A 681 -17.93 49.79 -53.11
CA ALA A 681 -18.96 48.88 -52.61
C ALA A 681 -20.26 49.63 -52.19
N ALA A 682 -20.12 50.76 -51.46
CA ALA A 682 -21.25 51.57 -51.07
C ALA A 682 -22.06 52.12 -52.26
N ARG A 683 -21.38 52.51 -53.34
CA ARG A 683 -21.99 52.95 -54.61
C ARG A 683 -22.75 51.81 -55.32
N GLU A 684 -22.21 50.58 -55.28
CA GLU A 684 -22.89 49.41 -55.84
C GLU A 684 -24.15 49.05 -55.08
N PHE A 685 -24.21 49.33 -53.76
CA PHE A 685 -25.35 49.11 -52.90
C PHE A 685 -26.27 50.33 -52.79
N GLU A 686 -26.04 51.42 -53.58
CA GLU A 686 -26.79 52.68 -53.57
C GLU A 686 -26.85 53.33 -52.16
N ILE A 687 -25.78 53.21 -51.38
CA ILE A 687 -25.64 53.75 -50.02
C ILE A 687 -25.03 55.15 -50.07
N ASP A 688 -25.45 56.05 -49.15
CA ASP A 688 -24.83 57.36 -48.96
C ASP A 688 -23.39 57.22 -48.49
N THR A 689 -22.49 57.84 -49.17
CA THR A 689 -21.04 57.81 -48.87
C THR A 689 -20.61 58.85 -47.83
N PHE A 690 -21.53 59.71 -47.38
CA PHE A 690 -21.25 60.80 -46.43
C PHE A 690 -20.07 61.68 -46.90
N ASP A 691 -19.08 61.88 -46.00
CA ASP A 691 -17.88 62.64 -46.28
C ASP A 691 -16.69 61.76 -46.75
N LEU A 692 -16.93 60.46 -47.02
CA LEU A 692 -15.86 59.51 -47.40
C LEU A 692 -15.10 59.93 -48.69
N GLU A 693 -15.84 60.46 -49.70
CA GLU A 693 -15.21 60.97 -50.93
C GLU A 693 -14.26 62.13 -50.64
N GLU A 694 -14.65 63.06 -49.76
CA GLU A 694 -13.82 64.20 -49.37
C GLU A 694 -12.58 63.72 -48.58
N ARG A 695 -12.74 62.77 -47.69
CA ARG A 695 -11.63 62.15 -46.97
C ARG A 695 -10.63 61.46 -47.89
N ILE A 696 -11.10 60.70 -48.87
CA ILE A 696 -10.24 60.04 -49.88
C ILE A 696 -9.47 61.07 -50.67
N ILE A 697 -10.12 62.10 -51.20
CA ILE A 697 -9.49 63.17 -51.98
C ILE A 697 -8.46 63.92 -51.14
N THR A 698 -8.77 64.23 -49.89
CA THR A 698 -7.91 64.92 -48.97
C THR A 698 -6.64 64.07 -48.69
N GLN A 699 -6.79 62.80 -48.45
CA GLN A 699 -5.67 61.93 -48.14
C GLN A 699 -4.77 61.72 -49.40
N MET A 700 -5.32 61.61 -50.58
CA MET A 700 -4.55 61.57 -51.84
C MET A 700 -3.72 62.83 -52.07
N LEU A 701 -4.28 64.00 -51.74
CA LEU A 701 -3.59 65.27 -51.90
C LEU A 701 -2.41 65.43 -50.92
N TYR A 702 -2.53 64.91 -49.70
CA TYR A 702 -1.55 65.12 -48.63
C TYR A 702 -0.54 63.96 -48.47
N SER A 703 -0.94 62.69 -48.80
CA SER A 703 -0.09 61.51 -48.62
C SER A 703 0.63 61.06 -49.90
N THR A 704 0.33 61.62 -51.05
CA THR A 704 0.83 61.19 -52.38
C THR A 704 0.47 59.71 -52.72
N ASP A 705 -0.48 59.13 -52.07
CA ASP A 705 -0.99 57.79 -52.36
C ASP A 705 -1.97 57.89 -53.56
N TYR A 706 -1.58 57.33 -54.72
CA TYR A 706 -2.43 57.27 -55.89
C TYR A 706 -3.18 55.95 -55.95
N VAL A 707 -4.48 56.03 -56.33
CA VAL A 707 -5.34 54.85 -56.51
C VAL A 707 -6.02 54.98 -57.87
N ASP A 708 -5.73 54.07 -58.80
CA ASP A 708 -6.26 54.09 -60.21
C ASP A 708 -7.81 54.09 -60.28
N GLU A 709 -8.48 53.55 -59.23
CA GLU A 709 -9.92 53.45 -59.23
C GLU A 709 -10.63 54.81 -59.01
N ILE A 710 -9.91 55.84 -58.57
CA ILE A 710 -10.42 57.17 -58.26
C ILE A 710 -10.41 58.11 -59.49
N GLU A 711 -9.71 57.78 -60.59
CA GLU A 711 -9.84 58.52 -61.82
C GLU A 711 -11.26 58.61 -62.37
N ARG A 712 -12.19 57.87 -61.81
CA ARG A 712 -13.59 57.84 -62.25
C ARG A 712 -14.56 58.56 -61.25
N ILE A 713 -14.04 59.09 -60.18
CA ILE A 713 -14.74 60.00 -59.27
C ILE A 713 -14.55 61.41 -59.78
#